data_af89bc24268fa8d009dcbcc77ba5ba43
#
_entry.id   af89bc24268fa8d009dcbcc77ba5ba43
#
_cell.length_a   1.000
_cell.length_b   1.000
_cell.length_c   1.000
_cell.angle_alpha   90.00
_cell.angle_beta   90.00
_cell.angle_gamma   90.00
#
_symmetry.space_group_name_H-M   'P 1'
#
loop_
_entity.id
_entity.type
_entity.pdbx_description
1 polymer ?
#
loop_
_entity_poly.entity_id
_entity_poly.type
_entity_poly.pdbx_seq_one_letter_code
_entity_poly.pdbx_strand_id
1 'polypeptide(L)'
;MISSLVKINHYDFENSLFEDFSTNHFAKDLWPLVYILSDGDTKTAYVGETTDAYSRMGAHLKHKTKSKLTSVHLITSEKFNKSATLDIESNLIKYMSGDNTFNLLNGNLGLANHNYYQKKEVYWDIFNTIWNQLRTVGISKHSIEYIDNSDLFKYSPYKSLTKEQSQGLLQILQSLATGKHENTIVEGGAGTGKTILAIFIFKMLSNQLEDFSFKEFGAEENIFLDLVNQIKEGKRNPKMALVVPMSSFRTTLKKVFKNIKGLSASMVIGPAQVSKEKYDLLVVDESHRLRRRVNLGAYFGAFDKACIALKLDKHNASELDWVTMQSKHTFLFYDEGQSIKPSDAKKEQFDVIKRKKETSLLKLKSQFRVKGGNAYVEYIDSLLHDKLKEDSSIFNSKEYEFTMFDSLKTMIEQIKLRDEESGLSRLIAGYSWAWISNKNKEAFDIEIDKVKLKWNGTSNDWINSDGAVNEVGCIHTTQGYDLNYSGIIFGNEISFNPETKEIIVKEENYFDKNGKQSIKEPNQLKAFIINIYKTIMLRGIKGTYIYVCDPLLKAHFESFVPKYTIDKAHSKPLFKTKNIKPFENSIPLYNLKVAAGSFGEIQQVEDLEWLNIPDKIKPSKDLFACQVIGESMNKVIPNKAYCLFRKYSGGSRNGQIVLVENTNMHDSDFGSCYTVKEYESKKHKDENGWKHQSIILKPLSTDSSYANIVLENEDLSTFKVIGTFVSVLK
;
A
#
# COMPACT_ATOMS: atom_id res chain seq x y z
N MET A 1 23.44 -0.16 12.80
CA MET A 1 23.39 0.32 14.18
C MET A 1 21.99 0.36 14.81
N ILE A 2 20.90 0.51 14.07
CA ILE A 2 19.56 0.23 14.62
C ILE A 2 19.45 -1.25 15.04
N SER A 3 20.16 -2.16 14.38
CA SER A 3 20.26 -3.57 14.79
C SER A 3 20.90 -3.78 16.18
N SER A 4 21.75 -2.87 16.64
CA SER A 4 22.32 -2.87 18.00
C SER A 4 21.41 -2.22 19.04
N LEU A 5 20.42 -1.41 18.60
CA LEU A 5 19.46 -0.75 19.48
C LEU A 5 18.30 -1.68 19.90
N VAL A 6 18.11 -2.80 19.20
CA VAL A 6 17.07 -3.78 19.47
C VAL A 6 17.72 -5.13 19.74
N LYS A 7 17.31 -5.78 20.83
CA LYS A 7 17.69 -7.16 21.14
C LYS A 7 16.45 -8.01 21.21
N ILE A 8 16.51 -9.19 20.58
CA ILE A 8 15.49 -10.22 20.69
C ILE A 8 16.15 -11.40 21.39
N ASN A 9 15.73 -11.68 22.63
CA ASN A 9 16.21 -12.78 23.41
C ASN A 9 15.14 -13.89 23.43
N HIS A 10 15.53 -15.10 23.10
CA HIS A 10 14.69 -16.28 23.15
C HIS A 10 14.91 -17.06 24.45
N TYR A 11 13.82 -17.51 25.06
CA TYR A 11 13.82 -18.35 26.26
C TYR A 11 12.73 -19.40 26.15
N ASP A 12 12.89 -20.52 26.84
CA ASP A 12 11.84 -21.50 27.03
C ASP A 12 10.75 -20.93 27.97
N PHE A 13 9.49 -21.14 27.63
CA PHE A 13 8.40 -20.59 28.41
C PHE A 13 7.93 -21.58 29.50
N GLU A 14 8.72 -21.66 30.54
CA GLU A 14 8.49 -22.50 31.73
C GLU A 14 8.94 -21.79 33.02
N ASN A 15 8.88 -22.45 34.17
CA ASN A 15 9.22 -21.82 35.45
C ASN A 15 10.71 -21.44 35.59
N SER A 16 11.62 -22.07 34.86
CA SER A 16 13.05 -21.74 34.80
C SER A 16 13.32 -20.35 34.18
N LEU A 17 12.37 -19.82 33.40
CA LEU A 17 12.45 -18.49 32.78
C LEU A 17 12.84 -17.37 33.76
N PHE A 18 12.41 -17.47 35.03
CA PHE A 18 12.69 -16.42 36.01
C PHE A 18 14.15 -16.40 36.47
N GLU A 19 14.87 -17.48 36.35
CA GLU A 19 16.32 -17.55 36.61
C GLU A 19 17.06 -16.81 35.47
N ASP A 20 16.65 -17.06 34.22
CA ASP A 20 17.21 -16.39 33.03
C ASP A 20 16.94 -14.87 33.04
N PHE A 21 15.77 -14.44 33.47
CA PHE A 21 15.41 -13.02 33.59
C PHE A 21 16.29 -12.29 34.61
N SER A 22 16.86 -12.97 35.60
CA SER A 22 17.75 -12.37 36.62
C SER A 22 18.99 -11.74 35.97
N THR A 23 19.41 -12.22 34.80
CA THR A 23 20.57 -11.76 34.04
C THR A 23 20.20 -10.68 33.00
N ASN A 24 18.93 -10.49 32.71
CA ASN A 24 18.44 -9.52 31.74
C ASN A 24 17.94 -8.25 32.44
N HIS A 25 18.73 -7.15 32.36
CA HIS A 25 18.41 -5.91 33.07
C HIS A 25 17.07 -5.30 32.63
N PHE A 26 16.67 -5.41 31.37
CA PHE A 26 15.35 -4.91 30.91
C PHE A 26 14.17 -5.65 31.58
N ALA A 27 14.33 -6.97 31.76
CA ALA A 27 13.30 -7.74 32.45
C ALA A 27 13.28 -7.45 33.96
N LYS A 28 14.46 -7.22 34.58
CA LYS A 28 14.64 -7.01 36.00
C LYS A 28 14.24 -5.60 36.46
N ASP A 29 14.57 -4.57 35.65
CA ASP A 29 14.51 -3.17 36.08
C ASP A 29 13.19 -2.46 35.67
N LEU A 30 12.13 -3.22 35.46
CA LEU A 30 10.80 -2.72 35.08
C LEU A 30 10.81 -1.86 33.80
N TRP A 31 11.67 -2.22 32.84
CA TRP A 31 11.79 -1.49 31.59
C TRP A 31 10.64 -1.84 30.64
N PRO A 32 10.07 -0.86 29.91
CA PRO A 32 9.06 -1.16 28.90
C PRO A 32 9.63 -2.11 27.83
N LEU A 33 8.96 -3.22 27.58
CA LEU A 33 9.35 -4.20 26.58
C LEU A 33 8.15 -4.84 25.89
N VAL A 34 8.41 -5.44 24.73
CA VAL A 34 7.43 -6.23 23.99
C VAL A 34 7.86 -7.68 24.00
N TYR A 35 6.90 -8.60 23.98
CA TYR A 35 7.19 -10.03 23.98
C TYR A 35 6.25 -10.79 23.05
N ILE A 36 6.75 -11.91 22.54
CA ILE A 36 5.98 -12.87 21.75
C ILE A 36 6.07 -14.22 22.44
N LEU A 37 4.95 -14.74 22.94
CA LEU A 37 4.82 -16.13 23.34
C LEU A 37 4.43 -16.92 22.09
N SER A 38 5.06 -18.07 21.86
CA SER A 38 4.77 -18.90 20.70
C SER A 38 4.92 -20.38 20.97
N ASP A 39 4.23 -21.17 20.14
CA ASP A 39 4.44 -22.61 20.05
C ASP A 39 4.58 -23.00 18.58
N GLY A 40 5.76 -23.53 18.24
CA GLY A 40 6.13 -23.86 16.88
C GLY A 40 5.35 -25.03 16.28
N ASP A 41 4.90 -25.97 17.14
CA ASP A 41 4.17 -27.16 16.70
C ASP A 41 2.71 -26.85 16.37
N THR A 42 2.03 -26.12 17.23
CA THR A 42 0.63 -25.72 17.02
C THR A 42 0.50 -24.48 16.15
N LYS A 43 1.61 -23.82 15.81
CA LYS A 43 1.63 -22.54 15.10
C LYS A 43 0.73 -21.50 15.76
N THR A 44 0.78 -21.41 17.09
CA THR A 44 0.00 -20.49 17.89
C THR A 44 0.93 -19.48 18.56
N ALA A 45 0.55 -18.20 18.58
CA ALA A 45 1.33 -17.15 19.22
C ALA A 45 0.45 -16.13 19.97
N TYR A 46 1.07 -15.39 20.87
CA TYR A 46 0.49 -14.27 21.59
C TYR A 46 1.52 -13.13 21.65
N VAL A 47 1.16 -11.93 21.26
CA VAL A 47 2.00 -10.73 21.38
C VAL A 47 1.53 -9.91 22.56
N GLY A 48 2.44 -9.31 23.30
CA GLY A 48 2.09 -8.44 24.43
C GLY A 48 3.21 -7.44 24.75
N GLU A 49 2.85 -6.41 25.49
CA GLU A 49 3.81 -5.46 26.06
C GLU A 49 3.68 -5.42 27.58
N THR A 50 4.75 -5.05 28.25
CA THR A 50 4.75 -4.91 29.71
C THR A 50 5.90 -4.03 30.18
N THR A 51 5.74 -3.42 31.35
CA THR A 51 6.84 -2.84 32.13
C THR A 51 7.32 -3.78 33.24
N ASP A 52 6.58 -4.84 33.53
CA ASP A 52 6.92 -5.84 34.54
C ASP A 52 6.87 -7.24 33.93
N ALA A 53 8.02 -7.70 33.44
CA ALA A 53 8.14 -8.99 32.77
C ALA A 53 7.87 -10.16 33.72
N TYR A 54 8.34 -10.09 34.99
CA TYR A 54 8.17 -11.17 35.98
C TYR A 54 6.70 -11.41 36.28
N SER A 55 5.99 -10.35 36.69
CA SER A 55 4.57 -10.44 37.02
C SER A 55 3.74 -10.91 35.82
N ARG A 56 4.05 -10.36 34.63
CA ARG A 56 3.32 -10.68 33.42
C ARG A 56 3.49 -12.13 32.97
N MET A 57 4.72 -12.64 32.96
CA MET A 57 5.00 -14.05 32.61
C MET A 57 4.41 -14.99 33.62
N GLY A 58 4.51 -14.68 34.94
CA GLY A 58 3.88 -15.46 35.99
C GLY A 58 2.36 -15.57 35.86
N ALA A 59 1.70 -14.50 35.42
CA ALA A 59 0.27 -14.52 35.11
C ALA A 59 -0.04 -15.40 33.88
N HIS A 60 0.80 -15.35 32.86
CA HIS A 60 0.61 -16.15 31.63
C HIS A 60 0.84 -17.65 31.86
N LEU A 61 1.83 -18.05 32.69
CA LEU A 61 2.05 -19.45 33.06
C LEU A 61 0.86 -20.06 33.81
N LYS A 62 0.06 -19.25 34.51
CA LYS A 62 -1.18 -19.69 35.19
C LYS A 62 -2.42 -19.63 34.29
N HIS A 63 -2.32 -19.07 33.10
CA HIS A 63 -3.47 -18.86 32.22
C HIS A 63 -3.80 -20.12 31.42
N LYS A 64 -5.06 -20.56 31.38
CA LYS A 64 -5.55 -21.81 30.78
C LYS A 64 -5.07 -22.10 29.34
N THR A 65 -4.94 -21.07 28.51
CA THR A 65 -4.53 -21.22 27.11
C THR A 65 -3.10 -20.82 26.86
N LYS A 66 -2.60 -19.74 27.49
CA LYS A 66 -1.24 -19.22 27.26
C LYS A 66 -0.16 -20.08 27.89
N SER A 67 -0.44 -20.81 28.99
CA SER A 67 0.47 -21.76 29.61
C SER A 67 0.86 -22.95 28.73
N LYS A 68 0.16 -23.11 27.58
CA LYS A 68 0.47 -24.15 26.58
C LYS A 68 1.50 -23.72 25.54
N LEU A 69 1.86 -22.46 25.51
CA LEU A 69 2.92 -21.96 24.64
C LEU A 69 4.27 -22.38 25.21
N THR A 70 5.26 -22.59 24.36
CA THR A 70 6.52 -23.24 24.73
C THR A 70 7.72 -22.30 24.69
N SER A 71 7.60 -21.15 24.01
CA SER A 71 8.70 -20.22 23.79
C SER A 71 8.29 -18.79 24.07
N VAL A 72 9.24 -17.96 24.56
CA VAL A 72 9.08 -16.51 24.68
C VAL A 72 10.23 -15.78 24.00
N HIS A 73 9.91 -14.81 23.18
CA HIS A 73 10.86 -13.87 22.60
C HIS A 73 10.65 -12.50 23.25
N LEU A 74 11.65 -12.05 24.03
CA LEU A 74 11.66 -10.70 24.59
C LEU A 74 12.32 -9.74 23.62
N ILE A 75 11.61 -8.69 23.26
CA ILE A 75 12.05 -7.61 22.38
C ILE A 75 12.32 -6.39 23.24
N THR A 76 13.57 -5.96 23.30
CA THR A 76 14.04 -4.91 24.20
C THR A 76 14.85 -3.85 23.47
N SER A 77 14.80 -2.62 23.95
CA SER A 77 15.58 -1.49 23.44
C SER A 77 15.69 -0.41 24.52
N GLU A 78 16.83 0.24 24.62
CA GLU A 78 17.02 1.44 25.46
C GLU A 78 16.16 2.62 24.99
N LYS A 79 15.69 2.60 23.73
CA LYS A 79 14.79 3.62 23.18
C LYS A 79 13.31 3.40 23.55
N PHE A 80 12.98 2.27 24.16
CA PHE A 80 11.58 1.96 24.45
C PHE A 80 11.02 2.84 25.57
N ASN A 81 9.88 3.39 25.33
CA ASN A 81 8.97 3.99 26.29
C ASN A 81 7.58 3.34 26.14
N LYS A 82 6.68 3.61 27.06
CA LYS A 82 5.36 2.96 27.07
C LYS A 82 4.56 3.18 25.78
N SER A 83 4.60 4.39 25.20
CA SER A 83 3.90 4.67 23.93
C SER A 83 4.50 3.89 22.75
N ALA A 84 5.84 3.77 22.72
CA ALA A 84 6.54 2.99 21.70
C ALA A 84 6.23 1.51 21.80
N THR A 85 6.23 0.91 23.01
CA THR A 85 5.93 -0.52 23.17
C THR A 85 4.50 -0.86 22.81
N LEU A 86 3.53 0.00 23.12
CA LEU A 86 2.14 -0.15 22.67
C LEU A 86 2.02 -0.10 21.13
N ASP A 87 2.73 0.82 20.49
CA ASP A 87 2.71 0.93 19.01
C ASP A 87 3.39 -0.27 18.35
N ILE A 88 4.53 -0.72 18.89
CA ILE A 88 5.25 -1.90 18.39
C ILE A 88 4.43 -3.18 18.59
N GLU A 89 3.80 -3.38 19.76
CA GLU A 89 2.87 -4.48 20.00
C GLU A 89 1.75 -4.49 18.96
N SER A 90 1.11 -3.35 18.76
CA SER A 90 0.05 -3.17 17.79
C SER A 90 0.50 -3.52 16.36
N ASN A 91 1.66 -3.01 15.94
CA ASN A 91 2.21 -3.31 14.62
C ASN A 91 2.60 -4.81 14.50
N LEU A 92 3.16 -5.42 15.54
CA LEU A 92 3.46 -6.86 15.53
C LEU A 92 2.19 -7.70 15.37
N ILE A 93 1.13 -7.41 16.12
CA ILE A 93 -0.16 -8.10 15.98
C ILE A 93 -0.67 -7.97 14.55
N LYS A 94 -0.64 -6.76 14.01
CA LYS A 94 -1.10 -6.43 12.67
C LYS A 94 -0.31 -7.19 11.58
N TYR A 95 1.01 -7.12 11.62
CA TYR A 95 1.86 -7.73 10.59
C TYR A 95 1.98 -9.24 10.74
N MET A 96 2.03 -9.80 11.97
CA MET A 96 1.97 -11.24 12.19
C MET A 96 0.64 -11.85 11.74
N SER A 97 -0.48 -11.12 11.93
CA SER A 97 -1.77 -11.53 11.37
C SER A 97 -1.77 -11.55 9.83
N GLY A 98 -1.10 -10.58 9.20
CA GLY A 98 -0.94 -10.51 7.74
C GLY A 98 0.04 -11.55 7.19
N ASP A 99 1.10 -11.85 7.93
CA ASP A 99 2.10 -12.88 7.60
C ASP A 99 1.54 -14.31 7.65
N ASN A 100 0.55 -14.54 8.53
CA ASN A 100 -0.17 -15.81 8.67
C ASN A 100 0.72 -17.02 8.96
N THR A 101 1.92 -16.82 9.52
CA THR A 101 2.83 -17.90 9.98
C THR A 101 2.32 -18.51 11.27
N PHE A 102 1.75 -17.68 12.16
CA PHE A 102 1.15 -18.10 13.44
C PHE A 102 -0.30 -17.65 13.53
N ASN A 103 -1.13 -18.46 14.19
CA ASN A 103 -2.47 -18.08 14.61
C ASN A 103 -2.38 -17.31 15.93
N LEU A 104 -2.73 -16.04 15.93
CA LEU A 104 -2.62 -15.20 17.12
C LEU A 104 -3.77 -15.41 18.09
N LEU A 105 -3.45 -15.66 19.37
CA LEU A 105 -4.44 -15.76 20.45
C LEU A 105 -5.09 -14.41 20.78
N ASN A 106 -4.37 -13.32 20.57
CA ASN A 106 -4.86 -11.96 20.65
C ASN A 106 -4.97 -11.32 19.27
N GLY A 107 -5.54 -12.01 18.31
CA GLY A 107 -5.82 -11.50 16.96
C GLY A 107 -6.81 -10.32 16.96
N ASN A 108 -6.74 -9.51 18.00
CA ASN A 108 -7.49 -8.29 18.15
C ASN A 108 -6.84 -7.20 17.30
N LEU A 109 -7.67 -6.39 16.72
CA LEU A 109 -7.30 -5.17 16.05
C LEU A 109 -6.29 -4.41 16.89
N GLY A 110 -5.07 -4.28 16.37
CA GLY A 110 -4.00 -3.57 17.07
C GLY A 110 -4.33 -2.09 17.18
N LEU A 111 -4.14 -1.52 18.34
CA LEU A 111 -4.91 -0.41 18.83
C LEU A 111 -4.23 0.90 19.04
N ALA A 112 -2.95 1.01 18.86
CA ALA A 112 -2.26 2.24 19.13
C ALA A 112 -2.11 3.09 17.86
N ASN A 113 -3.17 3.75 17.44
CA ASN A 113 -3.07 4.78 16.39
C ASN A 113 -2.93 6.18 16.97
N HIS A 114 -2.23 6.31 18.10
CA HIS A 114 -1.87 7.61 18.66
C HIS A 114 -0.54 8.11 18.10
N ASN A 115 -0.42 9.42 17.95
CA ASN A 115 0.85 10.03 17.58
C ASN A 115 1.66 10.29 18.85
N TYR A 116 2.97 10.06 18.76
CA TYR A 116 3.94 10.34 19.81
C TYR A 116 5.27 10.78 19.17
N TYR A 117 6.16 11.32 20.01
CA TYR A 117 7.44 11.87 19.56
C TYR A 117 8.28 10.84 18.79
N GLN A 118 8.78 11.20 17.63
CA GLN A 118 9.61 10.40 16.72
C GLN A 118 8.97 9.09 16.20
N LYS A 119 7.65 8.97 16.23
CA LYS A 119 6.95 7.75 15.76
C LYS A 119 7.34 7.32 14.36
N LYS A 120 7.38 8.27 13.41
CA LYS A 120 7.68 7.98 11.99
C LYS A 120 9.18 7.92 11.73
N GLU A 121 9.94 8.78 12.38
CA GLU A 121 11.36 9.02 12.09
C GLU A 121 12.28 7.97 12.72
N VAL A 122 11.90 7.41 13.88
CA VAL A 122 12.74 6.48 14.66
C VAL A 122 12.06 5.14 14.89
N TYR A 123 10.81 5.14 15.39
CA TYR A 123 10.19 3.91 15.86
C TYR A 123 9.70 3.01 14.72
N TRP A 124 9.41 3.58 13.55
CA TRP A 124 9.14 2.78 12.36
C TRP A 124 10.36 1.99 11.90
N ASP A 125 11.55 2.60 11.94
CA ASP A 125 12.80 1.90 11.59
C ASP A 125 13.20 0.85 12.63
N ILE A 126 12.93 1.13 13.91
CA ILE A 126 13.05 0.13 14.99
C ILE A 126 12.12 -1.06 14.70
N PHE A 127 10.88 -0.81 14.33
CA PHE A 127 9.92 -1.87 13.98
C PHE A 127 10.39 -2.70 12.77
N ASN A 128 10.90 -2.05 11.71
CA ASN A 128 11.48 -2.73 10.55
C ASN A 128 12.64 -3.64 10.96
N THR A 129 13.48 -3.18 11.88
CA THR A 129 14.60 -3.96 12.41
C THR A 129 14.11 -5.17 13.20
N ILE A 130 13.12 -4.98 14.09
CA ILE A 130 12.48 -6.07 14.84
C ILE A 130 11.93 -7.10 13.86
N TRP A 131 11.17 -6.65 12.86
CA TRP A 131 10.53 -7.53 11.89
C TRP A 131 11.55 -8.39 11.12
N ASN A 132 12.64 -7.79 10.66
CA ASN A 132 13.70 -8.51 9.96
C ASN A 132 14.41 -9.53 10.87
N GLN A 133 14.65 -9.20 12.15
CA GLN A 133 15.19 -10.16 13.12
C GLN A 133 14.21 -11.31 13.36
N LEU A 134 12.90 -11.03 13.50
CA LEU A 134 11.86 -12.06 13.64
C LEU A 134 11.80 -13.01 12.43
N ARG A 135 12.06 -12.50 11.22
CA ARG A 135 12.19 -13.34 10.03
C ARG A 135 13.41 -14.26 10.10
N THR A 136 14.54 -13.75 10.59
CA THR A 136 15.76 -14.55 10.73
C THR A 136 15.59 -15.69 11.73
N VAL A 137 14.82 -15.49 12.80
CA VAL A 137 14.55 -16.52 13.81
C VAL A 137 13.29 -17.37 13.49
N GLY A 138 12.65 -17.17 12.35
CA GLY A 138 11.53 -18.00 11.88
C GLY A 138 10.16 -17.70 12.52
N ILE A 139 10.03 -16.59 13.25
CA ILE A 139 8.75 -16.12 13.82
C ILE A 139 7.88 -15.47 12.75
N SER A 140 8.47 -14.84 11.75
CA SER A 140 7.77 -14.35 10.57
C SER A 140 8.46 -14.85 9.29
N LYS A 141 7.72 -14.87 8.18
CA LYS A 141 8.19 -15.41 6.90
C LYS A 141 8.40 -14.30 5.86
N HIS A 142 7.41 -13.42 5.67
CA HIS A 142 7.38 -12.47 4.59
C HIS A 142 7.93 -11.10 5.01
N SER A 143 8.40 -10.31 4.03
CA SER A 143 8.80 -8.93 4.28
C SER A 143 7.56 -8.04 4.54
N ILE A 144 7.78 -6.88 5.16
CA ILE A 144 6.71 -5.89 5.39
C ILE A 144 6.07 -5.48 4.06
N GLU A 145 6.87 -5.25 3.03
CA GLU A 145 6.39 -4.85 1.70
C GLU A 145 5.52 -5.94 1.07
N TYR A 146 5.89 -7.21 1.23
CA TYR A 146 5.07 -8.33 0.76
C TYR A 146 3.72 -8.36 1.47
N ILE A 147 3.73 -8.17 2.79
CA ILE A 147 2.50 -8.17 3.59
C ILE A 147 1.62 -6.97 3.23
N ASP A 148 2.19 -5.77 3.13
CA ASP A 148 1.48 -4.55 2.74
C ASP A 148 0.80 -4.69 1.37
N ASN A 149 1.40 -5.45 0.46
CA ASN A 149 0.86 -5.72 -0.87
C ASN A 149 -0.16 -6.88 -0.90
N SER A 150 -0.22 -7.71 0.14
CA SER A 150 -1.12 -8.86 0.18
C SER A 150 -2.59 -8.44 0.28
N ASP A 151 -3.47 -9.15 -0.42
CA ASP A 151 -4.91 -8.93 -0.36
C ASP A 151 -5.45 -9.17 1.05
N LEU A 152 -4.92 -10.17 1.75
CA LEU A 152 -5.29 -10.46 3.13
C LEU A 152 -5.10 -9.24 4.03
N PHE A 153 -3.98 -8.54 3.89
CA PHE A 153 -3.67 -7.38 4.69
C PHE A 153 -4.44 -6.12 4.25
N LYS A 154 -4.57 -5.91 2.91
CA LYS A 154 -5.28 -4.75 2.35
C LYS A 154 -6.76 -4.73 2.73
N TYR A 155 -7.41 -5.89 2.71
CA TYR A 155 -8.85 -6.02 2.97
C TYR A 155 -9.17 -6.61 4.34
N SER A 156 -8.16 -6.84 5.20
CA SER A 156 -8.42 -7.38 6.53
C SER A 156 -8.84 -6.29 7.52
N PRO A 157 -9.56 -6.66 8.57
CA PRO A 157 -9.91 -5.76 9.66
C PRO A 157 -8.73 -5.53 10.63
N TYR A 158 -7.50 -5.84 10.22
CA TYR A 158 -6.27 -5.56 11.00
C TYR A 158 -5.77 -4.13 10.80
N LYS A 159 -6.38 -3.35 9.91
CA LYS A 159 -6.13 -1.91 9.80
C LYS A 159 -7.04 -1.17 10.77
N SER A 160 -6.50 -0.19 11.48
CA SER A 160 -7.31 0.71 12.30
C SER A 160 -8.26 1.53 11.42
N LEU A 161 -9.49 1.69 11.86
CA LEU A 161 -10.45 2.59 11.22
C LEU A 161 -10.06 4.05 11.48
N THR A 162 -10.29 4.89 10.50
CA THR A 162 -10.23 6.32 10.71
C THR A 162 -11.42 6.79 11.56
N LYS A 163 -11.36 7.99 12.11
CA LYS A 163 -12.46 8.55 12.90
C LYS A 163 -13.78 8.58 12.12
N GLU A 164 -13.73 8.96 10.84
CA GLU A 164 -14.92 8.98 9.98
C GLU A 164 -15.46 7.57 9.71
N GLN A 165 -14.59 6.59 9.48
CA GLN A 165 -14.99 5.19 9.31
C GLN A 165 -15.55 4.60 10.60
N SER A 166 -14.97 4.92 11.77
CA SER A 166 -15.50 4.51 13.07
C SER A 166 -16.90 5.07 13.31
N GLN A 167 -17.09 6.36 13.06
CA GLN A 167 -18.42 7.00 13.14
C GLN A 167 -19.43 6.37 12.17
N GLY A 168 -18.98 6.06 10.93
CA GLY A 168 -19.81 5.36 9.96
C GLY A 168 -20.21 3.95 10.42
N LEU A 169 -19.28 3.21 11.00
CA LEU A 169 -19.55 1.90 11.58
C LEU A 169 -20.52 1.99 12.75
N LEU A 170 -20.37 2.99 13.62
CA LEU A 170 -21.28 3.25 14.73
C LEU A 170 -22.72 3.47 14.24
N GLN A 171 -22.91 4.33 13.23
CA GLN A 171 -24.24 4.58 12.65
C GLN A 171 -24.86 3.34 12.03
N ILE A 172 -24.05 2.49 11.37
CA ILE A 172 -24.47 1.22 10.82
C ILE A 172 -24.96 0.27 11.93
N LEU A 173 -24.21 0.13 13.02
CA LEU A 173 -24.59 -0.71 14.16
C LEU A 173 -25.82 -0.18 14.87
N GLN A 174 -25.95 1.13 15.03
CA GLN A 174 -27.17 1.76 15.57
C GLN A 174 -28.40 1.48 14.72
N SER A 175 -28.25 1.54 13.38
CA SER A 175 -29.33 1.18 12.45
C SER A 175 -29.75 -0.27 12.59
N LEU A 176 -28.79 -1.19 12.74
CA LEU A 176 -29.06 -2.61 12.96
C LEU A 176 -29.72 -2.88 14.32
N ALA A 177 -29.20 -2.31 15.39
CA ALA A 177 -29.68 -2.53 16.75
C ALA A 177 -31.12 -2.04 16.93
N THR A 178 -31.46 -0.90 16.35
CA THR A 178 -32.83 -0.34 16.42
C THR A 178 -33.82 -1.05 15.52
N GLY A 179 -33.36 -1.74 14.46
CA GLY A 179 -34.24 -2.37 13.45
C GLY A 179 -35.14 -1.36 12.71
N LYS A 180 -34.87 -0.05 12.83
CA LYS A 180 -35.70 1.02 12.29
C LYS A 180 -35.61 1.12 10.76
N HIS A 181 -34.48 0.75 10.19
CA HIS A 181 -34.22 0.89 8.77
C HIS A 181 -34.02 -0.48 8.12
N GLU A 182 -34.71 -0.74 7.02
CA GLU A 182 -34.53 -1.94 6.20
C GLU A 182 -33.33 -1.80 5.27
N ASN A 183 -33.03 -0.56 4.85
CA ASN A 183 -31.92 -0.26 3.95
C ASN A 183 -31.00 0.81 4.53
N THR A 184 -29.71 0.64 4.32
CA THR A 184 -28.72 1.70 4.58
C THR A 184 -27.86 1.87 3.32
N ILE A 185 -27.87 3.05 2.73
CA ILE A 185 -26.99 3.39 1.62
C ILE A 185 -25.77 4.12 2.17
N VAL A 186 -24.60 3.54 1.94
CA VAL A 186 -23.32 4.12 2.31
C VAL A 186 -22.69 4.71 1.05
N GLU A 187 -22.86 6.01 0.87
CA GLU A 187 -22.25 6.74 -0.24
C GLU A 187 -20.78 7.07 0.07
N GLY A 188 -19.91 6.82 -0.88
CA GLY A 188 -18.50 7.17 -0.77
C GLY A 188 -17.75 6.92 -2.06
N GLY A 189 -16.83 7.82 -2.37
CA GLY A 189 -15.96 7.71 -3.55
C GLY A 189 -14.98 6.55 -3.47
N ALA A 190 -14.14 6.44 -4.50
CA ALA A 190 -13.05 5.48 -4.51
C ALA A 190 -12.10 5.71 -3.32
N GLY A 191 -11.70 4.64 -2.63
CA GLY A 191 -10.72 4.72 -1.54
C GLY A 191 -11.22 5.19 -0.19
N THR A 192 -12.53 5.35 0.03
CA THR A 192 -13.10 5.73 1.34
C THR A 192 -13.18 4.56 2.33
N GLY A 193 -12.79 3.33 1.93
CA GLY A 193 -12.73 2.17 2.81
C GLY A 193 -14.03 1.40 2.96
N LYS A 194 -14.99 1.52 2.03
CA LYS A 194 -16.27 0.81 2.03
C LYS A 194 -16.12 -0.70 2.27
N THR A 195 -15.27 -1.36 1.51
CA THR A 195 -15.00 -2.82 1.64
C THR A 195 -14.45 -3.18 3.02
N ILE A 196 -13.58 -2.34 3.60
CA ILE A 196 -13.04 -2.55 4.95
C ILE A 196 -14.17 -2.49 5.98
N LEU A 197 -15.05 -1.49 5.89
CA LEU A 197 -16.24 -1.41 6.76
C LEU A 197 -17.13 -2.64 6.66
N ALA A 198 -17.34 -3.17 5.43
CA ALA A 198 -18.08 -4.42 5.24
C ALA A 198 -17.48 -5.56 6.06
N ILE A 199 -16.17 -5.76 5.95
CA ILE A 199 -15.48 -6.85 6.64
C ILE A 199 -15.49 -6.67 8.17
N PHE A 200 -15.38 -5.42 8.66
CA PHE A 200 -15.53 -5.11 10.08
C PHE A 200 -16.91 -5.53 10.62
N ILE A 201 -18.00 -5.19 9.92
CA ILE A 201 -19.35 -5.58 10.28
C ILE A 201 -19.46 -7.11 10.42
N PHE A 202 -18.95 -7.84 9.42
CA PHE A 202 -18.95 -9.31 9.45
C PHE A 202 -18.15 -9.84 10.63
N LYS A 203 -16.95 -9.33 10.87
CA LYS A 203 -16.11 -9.79 11.98
C LYS A 203 -16.75 -9.53 13.34
N MET A 204 -17.30 -8.34 13.57
CA MET A 204 -17.95 -7.99 14.83
C MET A 204 -19.19 -8.85 15.12
N LEU A 205 -19.98 -9.15 14.08
CA LEU A 205 -21.21 -9.90 14.24
C LEU A 205 -21.01 -11.42 14.26
N SER A 206 -19.93 -11.94 13.66
CA SER A 206 -19.64 -13.39 13.59
C SER A 206 -18.83 -13.93 14.77
N ASN A 207 -18.01 -13.10 15.43
CA ASN A 207 -17.15 -13.57 16.51
C ASN A 207 -17.83 -13.50 17.89
N GLN A 208 -17.33 -14.29 18.85
CA GLN A 208 -17.68 -14.08 20.26
C GLN A 208 -17.16 -12.70 20.70
N LEU A 209 -17.83 -12.05 21.63
CA LEU A 209 -17.43 -10.72 22.11
C LEU A 209 -16.05 -10.74 22.79
N GLU A 210 -15.73 -11.84 23.44
CA GLU A 210 -14.44 -12.08 24.11
C GLU A 210 -13.27 -12.16 23.09
N ASP A 211 -13.56 -12.50 21.85
CA ASP A 211 -12.60 -12.59 20.76
C ASP A 211 -12.32 -11.25 20.06
N PHE A 212 -12.99 -10.16 20.48
CA PHE A 212 -12.89 -8.84 19.87
C PHE A 212 -12.56 -7.77 20.92
N SER A 213 -11.51 -6.99 20.69
CA SER A 213 -11.19 -5.86 21.57
C SER A 213 -11.84 -4.58 21.05
N PHE A 214 -12.69 -3.98 21.85
CA PHE A 214 -13.32 -2.71 21.55
C PHE A 214 -12.49 -1.49 21.97
N LYS A 215 -11.33 -1.71 22.63
CA LYS A 215 -10.44 -0.64 23.12
C LYS A 215 -9.99 0.34 22.04
N GLU A 216 -9.98 -0.07 20.78
CA GLU A 216 -9.63 0.80 19.66
C GLU A 216 -10.63 1.95 19.44
N PHE A 217 -11.84 1.79 19.89
CA PHE A 217 -12.86 2.82 19.78
C PHE A 217 -12.77 3.85 20.92
N GLY A 218 -11.79 3.72 21.80
CA GLY A 218 -11.48 4.69 22.85
C GLY A 218 -12.69 5.00 23.73
N ALA A 219 -13.11 6.27 23.78
CA ALA A 219 -14.27 6.70 24.57
C ALA A 219 -15.60 6.08 24.12
N GLU A 220 -15.68 5.57 22.87
CA GLU A 220 -16.89 4.94 22.30
C GLU A 220 -16.90 3.40 22.52
N GLU A 221 -15.90 2.83 23.19
CA GLU A 221 -15.76 1.38 23.41
C GLU A 221 -17.04 0.72 23.93
N ASN A 222 -17.59 1.27 25.00
CA ASN A 222 -18.80 0.73 25.63
C ASN A 222 -20.02 0.80 24.71
N ILE A 223 -20.14 1.88 23.93
CA ILE A 223 -21.24 2.07 22.99
C ILE A 223 -21.22 0.99 21.89
N PHE A 224 -20.04 0.71 21.34
CA PHE A 224 -19.87 -0.36 20.36
C PHE A 224 -20.19 -1.72 20.95
N LEU A 225 -19.72 -2.01 22.15
CA LEU A 225 -19.96 -3.26 22.85
C LEU A 225 -21.47 -3.47 23.11
N ASP A 226 -22.16 -2.46 23.62
CA ASP A 226 -23.58 -2.52 23.94
C ASP A 226 -24.41 -2.75 22.67
N LEU A 227 -24.11 -2.04 21.57
CA LEU A 227 -24.81 -2.22 20.29
C LEU A 227 -24.62 -3.63 19.71
N VAL A 228 -23.38 -4.17 19.76
CA VAL A 228 -23.11 -5.52 19.26
C VAL A 228 -23.82 -6.56 20.15
N ASN A 229 -23.86 -6.38 21.47
CA ASN A 229 -24.63 -7.22 22.38
C ASN A 229 -26.12 -7.19 22.03
N GLN A 230 -26.71 -6.02 21.91
CA GLN A 230 -28.12 -5.84 21.55
C GLN A 230 -28.48 -6.56 20.24
N ILE A 231 -27.62 -6.42 19.20
CA ILE A 231 -27.83 -7.10 17.91
C ILE A 231 -27.77 -8.62 18.09
N LYS A 232 -26.83 -9.15 18.89
CA LYS A 232 -26.64 -10.57 19.11
C LYS A 232 -27.70 -11.20 20.00
N GLU A 233 -28.20 -10.48 21.01
CA GLU A 233 -29.32 -10.92 21.85
C GLU A 233 -30.58 -11.05 21.05
N GLY A 234 -30.82 -10.13 20.09
CA GLY A 234 -31.93 -10.22 19.16
C GLY A 234 -31.86 -11.43 18.21
N LYS A 235 -30.65 -11.86 17.84
CA LYS A 235 -30.42 -13.06 17.05
C LYS A 235 -28.97 -13.59 17.21
N ARG A 236 -28.81 -14.73 17.89
CA ARG A 236 -27.49 -15.30 18.22
C ARG A 236 -26.56 -15.54 17.03
N ASN A 237 -27.07 -15.92 15.86
CA ASN A 237 -26.31 -16.14 14.63
C ASN A 237 -27.08 -15.61 13.43
N PRO A 238 -26.99 -14.32 13.12
CA PRO A 238 -27.67 -13.76 11.96
C PRO A 238 -27.12 -14.38 10.67
N LYS A 239 -28.01 -14.77 9.76
CA LYS A 239 -27.63 -15.23 8.43
C LYS A 239 -27.19 -14.06 7.58
N MET A 240 -25.90 -13.97 7.33
CA MET A 240 -25.27 -12.83 6.66
C MET A 240 -24.58 -13.25 5.37
N ALA A 241 -24.58 -12.40 4.36
CA ALA A 241 -23.74 -12.57 3.18
C ALA A 241 -23.21 -11.23 2.65
N LEU A 242 -21.97 -11.26 2.14
CA LEU A 242 -21.36 -10.19 1.38
C LEU A 242 -21.58 -10.46 -0.11
N VAL A 243 -22.37 -9.63 -0.74
CA VAL A 243 -22.67 -9.71 -2.17
C VAL A 243 -21.63 -8.89 -2.94
N VAL A 244 -20.91 -9.56 -3.84
CA VAL A 244 -19.87 -8.93 -4.67
C VAL A 244 -20.16 -9.19 -6.14
N PRO A 245 -20.57 -8.17 -6.92
CA PRO A 245 -20.95 -8.33 -8.32
C PRO A 245 -19.81 -8.82 -9.21
N MET A 246 -18.58 -8.35 -8.97
CA MET A 246 -17.40 -8.67 -9.78
C MET A 246 -16.79 -10.03 -9.40
N SER A 247 -16.66 -10.94 -10.36
CA SER A 247 -16.21 -12.34 -10.13
C SER A 247 -14.75 -12.41 -9.66
N SER A 248 -13.85 -11.63 -10.24
CA SER A 248 -12.43 -11.60 -9.87
C SER A 248 -12.28 -11.16 -8.41
N PHE A 249 -12.80 -10.00 -8.07
CA PHE A 249 -12.73 -9.45 -6.72
C PHE A 249 -13.44 -10.32 -5.67
N ARG A 250 -14.57 -10.96 -6.05
CA ARG A 250 -15.25 -11.95 -5.19
C ARG A 250 -14.35 -13.13 -4.83
N THR A 251 -13.54 -13.61 -5.78
CA THR A 251 -12.57 -14.69 -5.53
C THR A 251 -11.52 -14.27 -4.51
N THR A 252 -11.01 -13.05 -4.62
CA THR A 252 -10.07 -12.46 -3.65
C THR A 252 -10.70 -12.36 -2.26
N LEU A 253 -11.90 -11.78 -2.15
CA LEU A 253 -12.58 -11.65 -0.85
C LEU A 253 -12.94 -13.01 -0.22
N LYS A 254 -13.21 -14.05 -1.01
CA LYS A 254 -13.35 -15.42 -0.49
C LYS A 254 -12.06 -15.93 0.17
N LYS A 255 -10.90 -15.66 -0.43
CA LYS A 255 -9.60 -15.99 0.17
C LYS A 255 -9.37 -15.21 1.47
N VAL A 256 -9.69 -13.92 1.47
CA VAL A 256 -9.60 -13.06 2.68
C VAL A 256 -10.49 -13.60 3.81
N PHE A 257 -11.77 -13.86 3.53
CA PHE A 257 -12.72 -14.37 4.54
C PHE A 257 -12.30 -15.72 5.12
N LYS A 258 -11.73 -16.60 4.30
CA LYS A 258 -11.22 -17.91 4.76
C LYS A 258 -10.12 -17.76 5.82
N ASN A 259 -9.33 -16.70 5.76
CA ASN A 259 -8.18 -16.47 6.63
C ASN A 259 -8.48 -15.57 7.85
N ILE A 260 -9.72 -15.10 8.00
CA ILE A 260 -10.13 -14.29 9.16
C ILE A 260 -10.94 -15.18 10.11
N LYS A 261 -10.51 -15.27 11.38
CA LYS A 261 -11.22 -16.03 12.41
C LYS A 261 -12.68 -15.59 12.50
N GLY A 262 -13.60 -16.57 12.51
CA GLY A 262 -15.05 -16.36 12.58
C GLY A 262 -15.73 -16.06 11.24
N LEU A 263 -14.97 -15.90 10.14
CA LEU A 263 -15.53 -15.73 8.79
C LEU A 263 -15.33 -16.98 7.94
N SER A 264 -16.13 -17.11 6.87
CA SER A 264 -15.98 -18.20 5.92
C SER A 264 -16.14 -17.72 4.47
N ALA A 265 -15.49 -18.41 3.54
CA ALA A 265 -15.59 -18.12 2.11
C ALA A 265 -17.02 -18.23 1.57
N SER A 266 -17.90 -19.02 2.21
CA SER A 266 -19.30 -19.17 1.84
C SER A 266 -20.15 -17.94 2.10
N MET A 267 -19.71 -17.05 3.00
CA MET A 267 -20.37 -15.76 3.26
C MET A 267 -20.21 -14.78 2.09
N VAL A 268 -19.23 -14.98 1.20
CA VAL A 268 -19.00 -14.11 0.04
C VAL A 268 -19.67 -14.73 -1.21
N ILE A 269 -20.71 -14.08 -1.70
CA ILE A 269 -21.57 -14.60 -2.76
C ILE A 269 -21.68 -13.64 -3.95
N GLY A 270 -22.14 -14.16 -5.08
CA GLY A 270 -22.54 -13.35 -6.24
C GLY A 270 -24.03 -13.00 -6.21
N PRO A 271 -24.47 -11.97 -6.95
CA PRO A 271 -25.86 -11.51 -6.93
C PRO A 271 -26.89 -12.60 -7.21
N ALA A 272 -26.67 -13.49 -8.20
CA ALA A 272 -27.62 -14.57 -8.52
C ALA A 272 -27.80 -15.59 -7.38
N GLN A 273 -26.84 -15.71 -6.46
CA GLN A 273 -26.97 -16.62 -5.33
C GLN A 273 -27.96 -16.10 -4.27
N VAL A 274 -28.20 -14.78 -4.25
CA VAL A 274 -29.15 -14.15 -3.32
C VAL A 274 -30.57 -14.70 -3.50
N SER A 275 -30.97 -15.08 -4.74
CA SER A 275 -32.28 -15.61 -5.03
C SER A 275 -32.61 -16.94 -4.35
N LYS A 276 -31.61 -17.64 -3.80
CA LYS A 276 -31.78 -19.00 -3.27
C LYS A 276 -32.32 -19.04 -1.86
N GLU A 277 -32.15 -18.00 -1.07
CA GLU A 277 -32.48 -17.99 0.35
C GLU A 277 -32.66 -16.58 0.92
N LYS A 278 -33.29 -16.50 2.10
CA LYS A 278 -33.47 -15.24 2.84
C LYS A 278 -32.29 -15.00 3.80
N TYR A 279 -31.95 -13.74 3.98
CA TYR A 279 -30.87 -13.28 4.85
C TYR A 279 -31.40 -12.34 5.93
N ASP A 280 -30.73 -12.31 7.06
CA ASP A 280 -30.98 -11.29 8.07
C ASP A 280 -30.25 -10.00 7.71
N LEU A 281 -29.04 -10.14 7.13
CA LEU A 281 -28.20 -9.04 6.70
C LEU A 281 -27.54 -9.36 5.36
N LEU A 282 -27.75 -8.51 4.38
CA LEU A 282 -26.94 -8.46 3.15
C LEU A 282 -26.11 -7.18 3.12
N VAL A 283 -24.83 -7.33 2.95
CA VAL A 283 -23.93 -6.21 2.62
C VAL A 283 -23.56 -6.34 1.15
N VAL A 284 -23.82 -5.33 0.37
CA VAL A 284 -23.54 -5.31 -1.07
C VAL A 284 -22.38 -4.35 -1.32
N ASP A 285 -21.20 -4.90 -1.61
CA ASP A 285 -20.07 -4.09 -2.00
C ASP A 285 -20.17 -3.73 -3.50
N GLU A 286 -19.72 -2.51 -3.85
CA GLU A 286 -19.83 -1.98 -5.22
C GLU A 286 -21.26 -2.11 -5.78
N SER A 287 -22.28 -1.69 -5.02
CA SER A 287 -23.68 -1.88 -5.37
C SER A 287 -24.10 -1.20 -6.68
N HIS A 288 -23.39 -0.16 -7.11
CA HIS A 288 -23.57 0.46 -8.44
C HIS A 288 -23.28 -0.51 -9.59
N ARG A 289 -22.61 -1.65 -9.34
CA ARG A 289 -22.29 -2.71 -10.31
C ARG A 289 -23.38 -3.80 -10.36
N LEU A 290 -24.41 -3.73 -9.53
CA LEU A 290 -25.58 -4.59 -9.66
C LEU A 290 -26.24 -4.37 -11.03
N ARG A 291 -26.73 -5.44 -11.64
CA ARG A 291 -27.10 -5.43 -13.07
C ARG A 291 -28.60 -5.35 -13.29
N ARG A 292 -28.92 -4.71 -14.39
CA ARG A 292 -30.21 -4.82 -15.07
C ARG A 292 -30.09 -5.81 -16.22
N ARG A 293 -31.19 -6.24 -16.78
CA ARG A 293 -31.24 -7.21 -17.90
C ARG A 293 -30.84 -6.55 -19.24
N VAL A 294 -29.64 -6.01 -19.31
CA VAL A 294 -29.10 -5.32 -20.48
C VAL A 294 -27.66 -5.81 -20.73
N ASN A 295 -27.36 -6.25 -21.95
CA ASN A 295 -26.02 -6.64 -22.41
C ASN A 295 -25.29 -7.63 -21.48
N LEU A 296 -26.01 -8.64 -20.95
CA LEU A 296 -25.48 -9.57 -19.94
C LEU A 296 -24.63 -10.70 -20.53
N GLY A 297 -24.64 -10.89 -21.87
CA GLY A 297 -23.93 -12.00 -22.51
C GLY A 297 -24.32 -13.37 -21.93
N ALA A 298 -23.38 -14.19 -21.56
CA ALA A 298 -23.66 -15.54 -20.99
C ALA A 298 -24.42 -15.50 -19.65
N TYR A 299 -24.53 -14.34 -19.00
CA TYR A 299 -25.21 -14.22 -17.72
C TYR A 299 -26.74 -14.12 -17.82
N PHE A 300 -27.32 -13.92 -19.02
CA PHE A 300 -28.79 -13.83 -19.21
C PHE A 300 -29.53 -14.99 -18.58
N GLY A 301 -29.08 -16.23 -18.80
CA GLY A 301 -29.72 -17.42 -18.23
C GLY A 301 -29.75 -17.48 -16.71
N ALA A 302 -28.66 -17.05 -16.06
CA ALA A 302 -28.62 -16.99 -14.60
C ALA A 302 -29.50 -15.87 -14.05
N PHE A 303 -29.54 -14.72 -14.73
CA PHE A 303 -30.40 -13.60 -14.38
C PHE A 303 -31.92 -14.00 -14.46
N ASP A 304 -32.31 -14.61 -15.58
CA ASP A 304 -33.71 -15.03 -15.79
C ASP A 304 -34.14 -16.08 -14.75
N LYS A 305 -33.30 -17.05 -14.43
CA LYS A 305 -33.56 -18.05 -13.38
C LYS A 305 -33.75 -17.41 -12.01
N ALA A 306 -32.93 -16.40 -11.65
CA ALA A 306 -33.10 -15.69 -10.40
C ALA A 306 -34.42 -14.91 -10.34
N CYS A 307 -34.79 -14.21 -11.42
CA CYS A 307 -36.09 -13.53 -11.50
C CYS A 307 -37.26 -14.48 -11.35
N ILE A 308 -37.22 -15.65 -12.02
CA ILE A 308 -38.26 -16.68 -11.89
C ILE A 308 -38.38 -17.17 -10.45
N ALA A 309 -37.24 -17.47 -9.79
CA ALA A 309 -37.23 -17.94 -8.41
C ALA A 309 -37.80 -16.90 -7.43
N LEU A 310 -37.63 -15.62 -7.72
CA LEU A 310 -38.13 -14.50 -6.93
C LEU A 310 -39.54 -14.03 -7.37
N LYS A 311 -40.12 -14.62 -8.39
CA LYS A 311 -41.42 -14.23 -8.99
C LYS A 311 -41.42 -12.77 -9.47
N LEU A 312 -40.32 -12.32 -10.04
CA LEU A 312 -40.11 -10.97 -10.58
C LEU A 312 -40.23 -10.98 -12.11
N ASP A 313 -40.73 -9.89 -12.68
CA ASP A 313 -40.66 -9.67 -14.12
C ASP A 313 -39.21 -9.34 -14.51
N LYS A 314 -38.58 -10.26 -15.25
CA LYS A 314 -37.17 -10.14 -15.68
C LYS A 314 -36.85 -8.92 -16.53
N HIS A 315 -37.86 -8.31 -17.19
CA HIS A 315 -37.67 -7.14 -18.04
C HIS A 315 -37.61 -5.84 -17.24
N ASN A 316 -38.25 -5.80 -16.08
CA ASN A 316 -38.32 -4.64 -15.20
C ASN A 316 -37.41 -4.78 -13.95
N ALA A 317 -37.12 -6.01 -13.53
CA ALA A 317 -36.31 -6.26 -12.35
C ALA A 317 -34.80 -6.07 -12.58
N SER A 318 -34.09 -5.85 -11.48
CA SER A 318 -32.66 -5.73 -11.40
C SER A 318 -32.09 -6.58 -10.24
N GLU A 319 -30.79 -6.79 -10.20
CA GLU A 319 -30.12 -7.41 -9.06
C GLU A 319 -30.27 -6.59 -7.75
N LEU A 320 -30.54 -5.28 -7.88
CA LEU A 320 -30.84 -4.41 -6.74
C LEU A 320 -32.18 -4.80 -6.08
N ASP A 321 -33.18 -5.18 -6.88
CA ASP A 321 -34.43 -5.66 -6.35
C ASP A 321 -34.26 -7.00 -5.63
N TRP A 322 -33.36 -7.88 -6.13
CA TRP A 322 -33.10 -9.18 -5.48
C TRP A 322 -32.53 -9.00 -4.09
N VAL A 323 -31.51 -8.14 -3.93
CA VAL A 323 -30.84 -7.95 -2.64
C VAL A 323 -31.75 -7.29 -1.61
N THR A 324 -32.58 -6.32 -2.01
CA THR A 324 -33.55 -5.67 -1.12
C THR A 324 -34.69 -6.56 -0.71
N MET A 325 -35.16 -7.46 -1.61
CA MET A 325 -36.24 -8.42 -1.30
C MET A 325 -35.78 -9.59 -0.42
N GLN A 326 -34.54 -9.99 -0.51
CA GLN A 326 -34.01 -11.20 0.13
C GLN A 326 -33.36 -10.95 1.48
N SER A 327 -33.35 -9.71 1.97
CA SER A 327 -32.76 -9.35 3.24
C SER A 327 -33.73 -8.58 4.14
N LYS A 328 -33.60 -8.75 5.45
CA LYS A 328 -34.25 -7.88 6.44
C LYS A 328 -33.56 -6.53 6.54
N HIS A 329 -32.23 -6.55 6.49
CA HIS A 329 -31.39 -5.36 6.49
C HIS A 329 -30.41 -5.45 5.31
N THR A 330 -30.41 -4.43 4.45
CA THR A 330 -29.53 -4.36 3.28
C THR A 330 -28.62 -3.13 3.39
N PHE A 331 -27.30 -3.36 3.40
CA PHE A 331 -26.30 -2.29 3.28
C PHE A 331 -25.79 -2.22 1.85
N LEU A 332 -26.00 -1.07 1.21
CA LEU A 332 -25.58 -0.81 -0.18
C LEU A 332 -24.40 0.16 -0.16
N PHE A 333 -23.18 -0.35 -0.40
CA PHE A 333 -22.02 0.52 -0.62
C PHE A 333 -22.05 1.03 -2.05
N TYR A 334 -22.29 2.31 -2.19
CA TYR A 334 -22.61 2.97 -3.45
C TYR A 334 -21.61 4.07 -3.81
N ASP A 335 -21.25 4.12 -5.09
CA ASP A 335 -20.46 5.17 -5.69
C ASP A 335 -21.00 5.47 -7.09
N GLU A 336 -21.67 6.59 -7.25
CA GLU A 336 -22.30 7.00 -8.52
C GLU A 336 -21.25 7.16 -9.63
N GLY A 337 -20.06 7.68 -9.29
CA GLY A 337 -18.97 7.92 -10.24
C GLY A 337 -18.27 6.66 -10.75
N GLN A 338 -18.66 5.46 -10.29
CA GLN A 338 -18.09 4.19 -10.74
C GLN A 338 -19.04 3.31 -11.56
N SER A 339 -20.22 3.82 -11.96
CA SER A 339 -21.04 3.17 -12.98
C SER A 339 -20.42 3.35 -14.36
N ILE A 340 -20.14 2.25 -15.06
CA ILE A 340 -19.35 2.24 -16.30
C ILE A 340 -19.99 1.46 -17.46
N LYS A 341 -21.19 0.91 -17.25
CA LYS A 341 -21.89 0.08 -18.27
C LYS A 341 -23.39 0.31 -18.28
N PRO A 342 -24.03 0.12 -19.45
CA PRO A 342 -25.49 0.17 -19.55
C PRO A 342 -26.21 -0.86 -18.68
N SER A 343 -25.57 -2.00 -18.36
CA SER A 343 -26.13 -3.03 -17.51
C SER A 343 -26.16 -2.65 -16.03
N ASP A 344 -25.35 -1.69 -15.59
CA ASP A 344 -25.28 -1.30 -14.18
C ASP A 344 -26.63 -0.71 -13.71
N ALA A 345 -26.94 -0.85 -12.43
CA ALA A 345 -28.11 -0.26 -11.83
C ALA A 345 -28.10 1.26 -11.99
N LYS A 346 -29.22 1.82 -12.39
CA LYS A 346 -29.35 3.25 -12.63
C LYS A 346 -29.38 4.05 -11.34
N LYS A 347 -28.91 5.29 -11.38
CA LYS A 347 -28.99 6.24 -10.28
C LYS A 347 -30.43 6.37 -9.75
N GLU A 348 -31.42 6.47 -10.66
CA GLU A 348 -32.83 6.65 -10.33
C GLU A 348 -33.36 5.50 -9.45
N GLN A 349 -32.84 4.26 -9.62
CA GLN A 349 -33.23 3.11 -8.79
C GLN A 349 -32.73 3.30 -7.34
N PHE A 350 -31.52 3.79 -7.17
CA PHE A 350 -31.00 4.16 -5.82
C PHE A 350 -31.76 5.34 -5.24
N ASP A 351 -32.11 6.35 -6.04
CA ASP A 351 -32.86 7.51 -5.57
C ASP A 351 -34.28 7.12 -5.09
N VAL A 352 -34.89 6.12 -5.70
CA VAL A 352 -36.16 5.55 -5.21
C VAL A 352 -35.98 4.93 -3.82
N ILE A 353 -34.88 4.18 -3.60
CA ILE A 353 -34.59 3.58 -2.28
C ILE A 353 -34.29 4.67 -1.26
N LYS A 354 -33.50 5.69 -1.61
CA LYS A 354 -33.13 6.82 -0.73
C LYS A 354 -34.34 7.59 -0.18
N ARG A 355 -35.42 7.65 -0.95
CA ARG A 355 -36.66 8.36 -0.56
C ARG A 355 -37.55 7.58 0.39
N LYS A 356 -37.32 6.28 0.60
CA LYS A 356 -38.08 5.48 1.53
C LYS A 356 -37.77 5.87 2.98
N LYS A 357 -38.80 5.94 3.84
CA LYS A 357 -38.63 6.28 5.27
C LYS A 357 -37.76 5.28 6.03
N GLU A 358 -37.76 4.03 5.56
CA GLU A 358 -37.02 2.90 6.10
C GLU A 358 -35.58 2.83 5.58
N THR A 359 -35.09 3.92 4.95
CA THR A 359 -33.71 3.99 4.44
C THR A 359 -32.89 5.02 5.22
N SER A 360 -31.74 4.57 5.73
CA SER A 360 -30.69 5.43 6.29
C SER A 360 -29.66 5.77 5.23
N LEU A 361 -29.16 7.01 5.27
CA LEU A 361 -28.09 7.48 4.38
C LEU A 361 -26.84 7.83 5.20
N LEU A 362 -25.73 7.26 4.80
CA LEU A 362 -24.40 7.53 5.35
C LEU A 362 -23.48 8.02 4.25
N LYS A 363 -22.68 9.07 4.50
CA LYS A 363 -21.70 9.58 3.53
C LYS A 363 -20.29 9.48 4.10
N LEU A 364 -19.40 8.84 3.34
CA LEU A 364 -17.96 8.79 3.61
C LEU A 364 -17.27 9.77 2.66
N LYS A 365 -16.61 10.78 3.21
CA LYS A 365 -16.01 11.88 2.42
C LYS A 365 -14.52 11.73 2.25
N SER A 366 -13.83 11.24 3.27
CA SER A 366 -12.37 11.16 3.27
C SER A 366 -11.90 9.93 2.51
N GLN A 367 -11.02 10.15 1.57
CA GLN A 367 -10.37 9.07 0.84
C GLN A 367 -8.98 8.82 1.43
N PHE A 368 -8.62 7.53 1.60
CA PHE A 368 -7.41 7.07 2.30
C PHE A 368 -6.52 6.18 1.43
N ARG A 369 -6.95 5.83 0.22
CA ARG A 369 -6.18 4.98 -0.71
C ARG A 369 -5.04 5.76 -1.33
N VAL A 370 -5.35 6.86 -1.98
CA VAL A 370 -4.40 7.66 -2.75
C VAL A 370 -3.68 8.63 -1.82
N LYS A 371 -2.34 8.60 -1.77
CA LYS A 371 -1.55 9.53 -0.94
C LYS A 371 -1.71 11.00 -1.32
N GLY A 372 -2.17 11.28 -2.54
CA GLY A 372 -2.57 12.63 -2.98
C GLY A 372 -3.84 13.18 -2.30
N GLY A 373 -4.54 12.38 -1.51
CA GLY A 373 -5.71 12.78 -0.74
C GLY A 373 -6.91 13.18 -1.60
N ASN A 374 -7.87 13.87 -0.96
CA ASN A 374 -9.06 14.41 -1.65
C ASN A 374 -8.68 15.42 -2.73
N ALA A 375 -7.60 16.19 -2.54
CA ALA A 375 -7.14 17.17 -3.52
C ALA A 375 -6.82 16.53 -4.88
N TYR A 376 -6.20 15.35 -4.89
CA TYR A 376 -5.96 14.62 -6.13
C TYR A 376 -7.27 14.13 -6.79
N VAL A 377 -8.20 13.60 -5.99
CA VAL A 377 -9.49 13.13 -6.49
C VAL A 377 -10.30 14.25 -7.15
N GLU A 378 -10.36 15.41 -6.50
CA GLU A 378 -11.04 16.61 -7.00
C GLU A 378 -10.34 17.17 -8.25
N TYR A 379 -9.01 17.10 -8.27
CA TYR A 379 -8.22 17.52 -9.43
C TYR A 379 -8.50 16.64 -10.66
N ILE A 380 -8.51 15.31 -10.50
CA ILE A 380 -8.82 14.37 -11.58
C ILE A 380 -10.27 14.54 -12.04
N ASP A 381 -11.21 14.74 -11.13
CA ASP A 381 -12.60 15.03 -11.51
C ASP A 381 -12.68 16.30 -12.35
N SER A 382 -11.98 17.35 -11.95
CA SER A 382 -11.97 18.63 -12.64
C SER A 382 -11.28 18.53 -14.01
N LEU A 383 -10.18 17.78 -14.11
CA LEU A 383 -9.47 17.54 -15.36
C LEU A 383 -10.33 16.80 -16.39
N LEU A 384 -11.02 15.73 -15.97
CA LEU A 384 -11.82 14.88 -16.86
C LEU A 384 -13.20 15.47 -17.23
N HIS A 385 -13.65 16.51 -16.52
CA HIS A 385 -14.91 17.21 -16.80
C HIS A 385 -14.70 18.64 -17.29
N ASP A 386 -13.52 18.97 -17.80
CA ASP A 386 -13.19 20.27 -18.40
C ASP A 386 -13.45 21.47 -17.46
N LYS A 387 -13.27 21.28 -16.14
CA LYS A 387 -13.49 22.32 -15.12
C LYS A 387 -12.24 23.13 -14.79
N LEU A 388 -11.04 22.63 -15.21
CA LEU A 388 -9.79 23.35 -15.02
C LEU A 388 -9.68 24.49 -16.01
N LYS A 389 -9.22 25.65 -15.56
CA LYS A 389 -8.96 26.84 -16.36
C LYS A 389 -7.46 27.03 -16.56
N GLU A 390 -7.06 27.85 -17.50
CA GLU A 390 -5.64 28.12 -17.81
C GLU A 390 -4.86 28.68 -16.60
N ASP A 391 -5.55 29.35 -15.67
CA ASP A 391 -4.99 29.87 -14.42
C ASP A 391 -5.05 28.88 -13.23
N SER A 392 -5.60 27.69 -13.45
CA SER A 392 -5.66 26.67 -12.42
C SER A 392 -4.27 26.18 -12.04
N SER A 393 -3.99 26.07 -10.75
CA SER A 393 -2.73 25.51 -10.27
C SER A 393 -2.59 24.04 -10.63
N ILE A 394 -1.43 23.67 -11.16
CA ILE A 394 -1.11 22.25 -11.46
C ILE A 394 -1.00 21.49 -10.15
N PHE A 395 -1.63 20.30 -10.09
CA PHE A 395 -1.52 19.43 -8.91
C PHE A 395 -0.07 19.03 -8.67
N ASN A 396 0.39 19.28 -7.45
CA ASN A 396 1.72 18.89 -6.97
C ASN A 396 1.63 18.37 -5.55
N SER A 397 2.30 17.27 -5.25
CA SER A 397 2.33 16.65 -3.93
C SER A 397 3.69 16.01 -3.67
N LYS A 398 4.21 16.15 -2.46
CA LYS A 398 5.45 15.47 -2.03
C LYS A 398 5.23 13.97 -1.80
N GLU A 399 4.00 13.55 -1.53
CA GLU A 399 3.66 12.16 -1.19
C GLU A 399 3.04 11.38 -2.35
N TYR A 400 2.73 12.05 -3.47
CA TYR A 400 2.05 11.44 -4.62
C TYR A 400 2.62 11.91 -5.95
N GLU A 401 3.03 10.96 -6.78
CA GLU A 401 3.58 11.24 -8.11
C GLU A 401 2.46 11.24 -9.16
N PHE A 402 2.19 12.41 -9.76
CA PHE A 402 1.28 12.52 -10.89
C PHE A 402 2.01 13.18 -12.07
N THR A 403 2.20 12.45 -13.18
CA THR A 403 2.99 12.94 -14.30
C THR A 403 2.58 12.31 -15.64
N MET A 404 2.78 13.04 -16.74
CA MET A 404 2.53 12.61 -18.10
C MET A 404 3.83 12.33 -18.84
N PHE A 405 3.84 11.24 -19.60
CA PHE A 405 4.98 10.79 -20.40
C PHE A 405 4.77 11.07 -21.89
N ASP A 406 5.82 11.57 -22.54
CA ASP A 406 5.84 11.74 -23.99
C ASP A 406 6.12 10.43 -24.74
N SER A 407 6.70 9.43 -24.07
CA SER A 407 7.05 8.13 -24.62
C SER A 407 6.42 7.01 -23.80
N LEU A 408 5.61 6.16 -24.46
CA LEU A 408 5.05 4.97 -23.82
C LEU A 408 6.14 4.03 -23.33
N LYS A 409 7.22 3.85 -24.10
CA LYS A 409 8.35 3.00 -23.70
C LYS A 409 8.95 3.47 -22.39
N THR A 410 9.18 4.78 -22.23
CA THR A 410 9.72 5.35 -20.98
C THR A 410 8.75 5.16 -19.80
N MET A 411 7.43 5.32 -20.02
CA MET A 411 6.44 5.05 -18.97
C MET A 411 6.47 3.59 -18.54
N ILE A 412 6.58 2.63 -19.46
CA ILE A 412 6.68 1.20 -19.18
C ILE A 412 7.93 0.90 -18.33
N GLU A 413 9.07 1.47 -18.71
CA GLU A 413 10.33 1.32 -17.97
C GLU A 413 10.18 1.84 -16.53
N GLN A 414 9.53 2.99 -16.34
CA GLN A 414 9.27 3.54 -15.01
C GLN A 414 8.29 2.69 -14.20
N ILE A 415 7.21 2.19 -14.80
CA ILE A 415 6.27 1.28 -14.10
C ILE A 415 6.97 0.00 -13.64
N LYS A 416 7.85 -0.58 -14.48
CA LYS A 416 8.65 -1.75 -14.08
C LYS A 416 9.59 -1.44 -12.93
N LEU A 417 10.26 -0.30 -12.98
CA LEU A 417 11.13 0.15 -11.88
C LEU A 417 10.32 0.32 -10.58
N ARG A 418 9.13 0.92 -10.65
CA ARG A 418 8.24 1.05 -9.47
C ARG A 418 7.72 -0.30 -8.98
N ASP A 419 7.53 -1.28 -9.87
CA ASP A 419 7.14 -2.64 -9.49
C ASP A 419 8.29 -3.37 -8.77
N GLU A 420 9.53 -3.21 -9.22
CA GLU A 420 10.72 -3.71 -8.53
C GLU A 420 10.90 -3.08 -7.13
N GLU A 421 10.66 -1.76 -7.02
CA GLU A 421 10.81 -1.01 -5.75
C GLU A 421 9.71 -1.28 -4.73
N SER A 422 8.48 -1.44 -5.17
CA SER A 422 7.30 -1.42 -4.29
C SER A 422 6.32 -2.56 -4.52
N GLY A 423 6.44 -3.31 -5.62
CA GLY A 423 5.44 -4.26 -6.09
C GLY A 423 4.17 -3.59 -6.61
N LEU A 424 3.29 -4.38 -7.18
CA LEU A 424 1.93 -3.99 -7.63
C LEU A 424 1.87 -2.67 -8.40
N SER A 425 2.76 -2.48 -9.36
CA SER A 425 2.72 -1.38 -10.31
C SER A 425 2.33 -1.91 -11.68
N ARG A 426 1.24 -1.40 -12.28
CA ARG A 426 0.62 -1.99 -13.48
C ARG A 426 0.25 -0.95 -14.51
N LEU A 427 0.33 -1.36 -15.79
CA LEU A 427 -0.24 -0.61 -16.90
C LEU A 427 -1.73 -0.91 -17.04
N ILE A 428 -2.53 0.12 -17.31
CA ILE A 428 -3.98 0.00 -17.48
C ILE A 428 -4.39 0.89 -18.65
N ALA A 429 -5.33 0.41 -19.48
CA ALA A 429 -5.85 1.21 -20.60
C ALA A 429 -7.38 1.21 -20.66
N GLY A 430 -7.93 2.20 -21.35
CA GLY A 430 -9.31 2.19 -21.84
C GLY A 430 -9.51 1.16 -22.95
N TYR A 431 -10.73 1.01 -23.44
CA TYR A 431 -11.08 0.01 -24.46
C TYR A 431 -10.90 0.52 -25.89
N SER A 432 -9.71 1.03 -26.22
CA SER A 432 -9.40 1.57 -27.55
C SER A 432 -8.87 0.53 -28.54
N TRP A 433 -8.75 -0.71 -28.15
CA TRP A 433 -8.18 -1.79 -28.98
C TRP A 433 -9.05 -3.03 -28.95
N ALA A 434 -9.05 -3.79 -30.05
CA ALA A 434 -9.69 -5.09 -30.12
C ALA A 434 -8.88 -6.13 -29.34
N TRP A 435 -9.54 -6.97 -28.53
CA TRP A 435 -8.88 -8.01 -27.77
C TRP A 435 -8.63 -9.25 -28.66
N ILE A 436 -7.53 -9.24 -29.42
CA ILE A 436 -7.15 -10.28 -30.37
C ILE A 436 -6.50 -11.46 -29.63
N SER A 437 -5.65 -11.18 -28.62
CA SER A 437 -4.94 -12.18 -27.83
C SER A 437 -5.85 -13.12 -27.04
N ASN A 438 -7.12 -12.76 -26.86
CA ASN A 438 -8.11 -13.65 -26.26
C ASN A 438 -8.30 -14.96 -27.06
N LYS A 439 -8.22 -14.87 -28.40
CA LYS A 439 -8.35 -16.02 -29.30
C LYS A 439 -7.00 -16.52 -29.81
N ASN A 440 -6.06 -15.65 -30.05
CA ASN A 440 -4.71 -15.96 -30.52
C ASN A 440 -3.67 -15.49 -29.50
N LYS A 441 -3.19 -16.38 -28.66
CA LYS A 441 -2.27 -16.07 -27.55
C LYS A 441 -0.93 -15.47 -27.98
N GLU A 442 -0.54 -15.62 -29.23
CA GLU A 442 0.69 -15.02 -29.78
C GLU A 442 0.49 -13.61 -30.33
N ALA A 443 -0.75 -13.17 -30.52
CA ALA A 443 -1.06 -11.84 -31.00
C ALA A 443 -0.86 -10.78 -29.90
N PHE A 444 -0.54 -9.57 -30.35
CA PHE A 444 -0.55 -8.39 -29.52
C PHE A 444 -1.83 -7.58 -29.79
N ASP A 445 -2.37 -6.96 -28.76
CA ASP A 445 -3.62 -6.24 -28.80
C ASP A 445 -3.41 -4.73 -28.98
N ILE A 446 -2.34 -4.22 -28.38
CA ILE A 446 -1.99 -2.80 -28.34
C ILE A 446 -0.67 -2.62 -29.08
N GLU A 447 -0.67 -1.78 -30.10
CA GLU A 447 0.55 -1.41 -30.82
C GLU A 447 0.61 0.13 -30.92
N ILE A 448 1.63 0.72 -30.27
CA ILE A 448 1.86 2.17 -30.23
C ILE A 448 3.36 2.41 -30.37
N ASP A 449 3.80 3.22 -31.34
CA ASP A 449 5.21 3.61 -31.53
C ASP A 449 6.21 2.44 -31.47
N LYS A 450 5.91 1.33 -32.14
CA LYS A 450 6.71 0.08 -32.14
C LYS A 450 6.68 -0.69 -30.81
N VAL A 451 5.96 -0.24 -29.81
CA VAL A 451 5.70 -0.99 -28.57
C VAL A 451 4.50 -1.89 -28.79
N LYS A 452 4.66 -3.19 -28.49
CA LYS A 452 3.61 -4.20 -28.63
C LYS A 452 3.28 -4.79 -27.27
N LEU A 453 2.01 -4.74 -26.86
CA LEU A 453 1.55 -5.20 -25.56
C LEU A 453 0.37 -6.15 -25.71
N LYS A 454 0.27 -7.10 -24.81
CA LYS A 454 -0.88 -7.99 -24.67
C LYS A 454 -1.85 -7.43 -23.63
N TRP A 455 -3.14 -7.69 -23.80
CA TRP A 455 -4.18 -7.28 -22.90
C TRP A 455 -4.63 -8.46 -22.04
N ASN A 456 -4.68 -8.26 -20.71
CA ASN A 456 -5.29 -9.18 -19.73
C ASN A 456 -5.02 -10.67 -20.00
N GLY A 457 -3.84 -11.18 -19.75
CA GLY A 457 -3.49 -12.59 -19.94
C GLY A 457 -4.42 -13.55 -19.18
N THR A 458 -4.99 -13.10 -18.05
CA THR A 458 -6.02 -13.82 -17.29
C THR A 458 -7.14 -12.87 -16.86
N SER A 459 -8.36 -13.39 -16.70
CA SER A 459 -9.50 -12.64 -16.15
C SER A 459 -9.63 -12.75 -14.63
N ASN A 460 -8.92 -13.72 -14.01
CA ASN A 460 -8.98 -13.97 -12.58
C ASN A 460 -7.69 -13.52 -11.92
N ASP A 461 -7.80 -12.60 -10.97
CA ASP A 461 -6.68 -12.14 -10.14
C ASP A 461 -5.47 -11.65 -10.96
N TRP A 462 -5.76 -10.96 -12.08
CA TRP A 462 -4.75 -10.55 -13.07
C TRP A 462 -3.63 -9.74 -12.44
N ILE A 463 -3.92 -8.84 -11.50
CA ILE A 463 -2.90 -7.96 -10.91
C ILE A 463 -1.78 -8.72 -10.19
N ASN A 464 -2.09 -9.92 -9.67
CA ASN A 464 -1.16 -10.80 -8.95
C ASN A 464 -0.62 -11.94 -9.85
N SER A 465 -1.00 -11.99 -11.13
CA SER A 465 -0.52 -13.04 -12.03
C SER A 465 0.92 -12.81 -12.47
N ASP A 466 1.64 -13.90 -12.71
CA ASP A 466 3.00 -13.86 -13.22
C ASP A 466 3.04 -13.13 -14.58
N GLY A 467 3.94 -12.16 -14.69
CA GLY A 467 4.08 -11.36 -15.91
C GLY A 467 3.10 -10.22 -16.11
N ALA A 468 2.14 -9.98 -15.19
CA ALA A 468 1.16 -8.88 -15.29
C ALA A 468 1.81 -7.50 -15.46
N VAL A 469 3.03 -7.28 -14.96
CA VAL A 469 3.81 -6.05 -15.16
C VAL A 469 4.19 -5.81 -16.63
N ASN A 470 4.19 -6.86 -17.47
CA ASN A 470 4.48 -6.80 -18.90
C ASN A 470 3.21 -6.71 -19.77
N GLU A 471 2.05 -6.74 -19.15
CA GLU A 471 0.75 -6.69 -19.81
C GLU A 471 0.02 -5.40 -19.48
N VAL A 472 -1.10 -5.16 -20.18
CA VAL A 472 -2.00 -4.03 -19.90
C VAL A 472 -3.32 -4.58 -19.35
N GLY A 473 -3.72 -4.08 -18.18
CA GLY A 473 -5.02 -4.36 -17.61
C GLY A 473 -6.12 -3.44 -18.11
N CYS A 474 -7.35 -3.76 -17.77
CA CYS A 474 -8.50 -2.91 -18.03
C CYS A 474 -9.30 -2.65 -16.74
N ILE A 475 -10.32 -1.82 -16.83
CA ILE A 475 -11.20 -1.52 -15.68
C ILE A 475 -11.75 -2.80 -15.03
N HIS A 476 -12.06 -3.85 -15.79
CA HIS A 476 -12.68 -5.06 -15.25
C HIS A 476 -11.73 -5.98 -14.50
N THR A 477 -10.44 -5.92 -14.80
CA THR A 477 -9.40 -6.71 -14.12
C THR A 477 -8.75 -5.94 -12.97
N THR A 478 -8.93 -4.61 -12.91
CA THR A 478 -8.32 -3.74 -11.90
C THR A 478 -9.32 -3.14 -10.91
N GLN A 479 -10.63 -3.15 -11.22
CA GLN A 479 -11.64 -2.64 -10.30
C GLN A 479 -11.73 -3.48 -9.03
N GLY A 480 -11.76 -2.83 -7.86
CA GLY A 480 -11.72 -3.47 -6.55
C GLY A 480 -10.30 -3.60 -6.00
N TYR A 481 -9.25 -3.54 -6.81
CA TYR A 481 -7.87 -3.70 -6.39
C TYR A 481 -7.16 -2.37 -6.19
N ASP A 482 -6.10 -2.39 -5.38
CA ASP A 482 -5.21 -1.26 -5.11
C ASP A 482 -3.83 -1.56 -5.71
N LEU A 483 -3.26 -0.56 -6.41
CA LEU A 483 -1.94 -0.60 -6.99
C LEU A 483 -1.01 0.39 -6.28
N ASN A 484 0.30 0.13 -6.25
CA ASN A 484 1.23 1.15 -5.75
C ASN A 484 1.40 2.26 -6.77
N TYR A 485 1.64 1.90 -8.03
CA TYR A 485 1.63 2.86 -9.15
C TYR A 485 0.73 2.35 -10.28
N SER A 486 0.03 3.25 -10.94
CA SER A 486 -0.77 2.97 -12.12
C SER A 486 -0.24 3.75 -13.32
N GLY A 487 0.11 3.05 -14.41
CA GLY A 487 0.45 3.65 -15.70
C GLY A 487 -0.78 3.61 -16.62
N ILE A 488 -1.42 4.75 -16.85
CA ILE A 488 -2.68 4.82 -17.59
C ILE A 488 -2.42 5.21 -19.04
N ILE A 489 -2.88 4.40 -19.97
CA ILE A 489 -2.84 4.67 -21.40
C ILE A 489 -4.22 5.17 -21.83
N PHE A 490 -4.30 6.46 -22.16
CA PHE A 490 -5.47 7.05 -22.80
C PHE A 490 -5.44 6.68 -24.28
N GLY A 491 -6.43 5.93 -24.74
CA GLY A 491 -6.55 5.51 -26.13
C GLY A 491 -7.21 6.54 -27.04
N ASN A 492 -7.45 6.16 -28.30
CA ASN A 492 -8.04 7.04 -29.29
C ASN A 492 -9.57 7.16 -29.21
N GLU A 493 -10.23 6.43 -28.28
CA GLU A 493 -11.66 6.54 -28.03
C GLU A 493 -12.02 7.84 -27.29
N ILE A 494 -11.04 8.54 -26.74
CA ILE A 494 -11.20 9.83 -26.05
C ILE A 494 -10.29 10.87 -26.66
N SER A 495 -10.81 12.07 -26.91
CA SER A 495 -10.14 13.17 -27.57
C SER A 495 -10.57 14.51 -26.97
N PHE A 496 -10.01 15.60 -27.41
CA PHE A 496 -10.40 16.96 -27.03
C PHE A 496 -10.81 17.76 -28.26
N ASN A 497 -11.90 18.51 -28.15
CA ASN A 497 -12.32 19.46 -29.20
C ASN A 497 -11.86 20.87 -28.81
N PRO A 498 -10.91 21.47 -29.52
CA PRO A 498 -10.41 22.82 -29.21
C PRO A 498 -11.44 23.96 -29.42
N GLU A 499 -12.44 23.75 -30.28
CA GLU A 499 -13.47 24.74 -30.55
C GLU A 499 -14.49 24.84 -29.41
N THR A 500 -14.99 23.67 -28.94
CA THR A 500 -15.95 23.62 -27.83
C THR A 500 -15.26 23.63 -26.46
N LYS A 501 -13.94 23.43 -26.44
CA LYS A 501 -13.11 23.26 -25.20
C LYS A 501 -13.60 22.13 -24.32
N GLU A 502 -14.02 21.02 -24.93
CA GLU A 502 -14.56 19.87 -24.23
C GLU A 502 -13.86 18.58 -24.63
N ILE A 503 -13.71 17.67 -23.66
CA ILE A 503 -13.37 16.27 -23.93
C ILE A 503 -14.52 15.63 -24.70
N ILE A 504 -14.19 14.94 -25.79
CA ILE A 504 -15.15 14.23 -26.64
C ILE A 504 -14.79 12.74 -26.71
N VAL A 505 -15.77 11.92 -27.09
CA VAL A 505 -15.60 10.47 -27.28
C VAL A 505 -15.81 10.12 -28.74
N LYS A 506 -14.90 9.31 -29.30
CA LYS A 506 -14.95 8.72 -30.63
C LYS A 506 -15.43 7.29 -30.51
N GLU A 507 -16.73 7.05 -30.68
CA GLU A 507 -17.38 5.75 -30.50
C GLU A 507 -16.79 4.65 -31.39
N GLU A 508 -16.35 4.99 -32.59
CA GLU A 508 -15.70 4.09 -33.55
C GLU A 508 -14.41 3.47 -32.99
N ASN A 509 -13.73 4.17 -32.10
CA ASN A 509 -12.50 3.72 -31.44
C ASN A 509 -12.74 3.02 -30.10
N TYR A 510 -14.00 2.84 -29.68
CA TYR A 510 -14.32 2.14 -28.43
C TYR A 510 -14.75 0.70 -28.70
N PHE A 511 -13.97 -0.28 -28.26
CA PHE A 511 -14.11 -1.70 -28.61
C PHE A 511 -14.83 -2.56 -27.56
N ASP A 512 -15.26 -2.05 -26.41
CA ASP A 512 -16.13 -2.79 -25.48
C ASP A 512 -17.56 -2.86 -26.04
N LYS A 513 -17.90 -3.94 -26.75
CA LYS A 513 -19.22 -4.16 -27.30
C LYS A 513 -20.32 -4.11 -26.22
N ASN A 514 -20.09 -4.72 -25.07
CA ASN A 514 -21.06 -4.72 -23.95
C ASN A 514 -21.16 -3.36 -23.26
N GLY A 515 -20.08 -2.57 -23.33
CA GLY A 515 -19.99 -1.22 -22.78
C GLY A 515 -20.75 -0.18 -23.62
N LYS A 516 -20.90 -0.38 -24.94
CA LYS A 516 -21.57 0.59 -25.83
C LYS A 516 -22.89 0.11 -26.42
N GLN A 517 -23.10 -1.19 -26.59
CA GLN A 517 -24.35 -1.72 -27.12
C GLN A 517 -25.53 -1.25 -26.27
N SER A 518 -26.61 -0.83 -26.92
CA SER A 518 -27.84 -0.30 -26.30
C SER A 518 -27.76 1.14 -25.76
N ILE A 519 -26.65 1.84 -25.95
CA ILE A 519 -26.57 3.28 -25.69
C ILE A 519 -27.19 4.01 -26.89
N LYS A 520 -28.13 4.91 -26.63
CA LYS A 520 -28.76 5.75 -27.65
C LYS A 520 -28.26 7.19 -27.59
N GLU A 521 -27.86 7.61 -26.39
CA GLU A 521 -27.42 8.99 -26.12
C GLU A 521 -25.90 9.08 -26.07
N PRO A 522 -25.25 9.86 -26.96
CA PRO A 522 -23.77 10.00 -26.97
C PRO A 522 -23.19 10.45 -25.62
N ASN A 523 -23.89 11.32 -24.90
CA ASN A 523 -23.48 11.80 -23.58
C ASN A 523 -23.40 10.70 -22.54
N GLN A 524 -24.23 9.63 -22.68
CA GLN A 524 -24.15 8.49 -21.77
C GLN A 524 -22.86 7.68 -21.98
N LEU A 525 -22.44 7.49 -23.23
CA LEU A 525 -21.17 6.82 -23.53
C LEU A 525 -19.98 7.66 -23.03
N LYS A 526 -20.02 8.98 -23.25
CA LYS A 526 -19.01 9.91 -22.70
C LYS A 526 -18.91 9.76 -21.18
N ALA A 527 -20.03 9.77 -20.47
CA ALA A 527 -20.06 9.63 -19.02
C ALA A 527 -19.42 8.30 -18.56
N PHE A 528 -19.72 7.18 -19.24
CA PHE A 528 -19.11 5.89 -18.89
C PHE A 528 -17.60 5.87 -19.14
N ILE A 529 -17.10 6.38 -20.24
CA ILE A 529 -15.68 6.42 -20.57
C ILE A 529 -14.93 7.33 -19.59
N ILE A 530 -15.48 8.49 -19.26
CA ILE A 530 -14.93 9.40 -18.23
C ILE A 530 -14.85 8.67 -16.88
N ASN A 531 -15.91 7.99 -16.46
CA ASN A 531 -15.93 7.21 -15.20
C ASN A 531 -14.90 6.07 -15.22
N ILE A 532 -14.66 5.40 -16.36
CA ILE A 532 -13.62 4.39 -16.51
C ILE A 532 -12.25 5.03 -16.25
N TYR A 533 -11.90 6.12 -16.94
CA TYR A 533 -10.61 6.78 -16.76
C TYR A 533 -10.44 7.33 -15.34
N LYS A 534 -11.46 7.99 -14.79
CA LYS A 534 -11.46 8.44 -13.39
C LYS A 534 -11.18 7.28 -12.44
N THR A 535 -11.88 6.15 -12.62
CA THR A 535 -11.73 4.99 -11.74
C THR A 535 -10.32 4.39 -11.80
N ILE A 536 -9.73 4.23 -13.00
CA ILE A 536 -8.38 3.65 -13.13
C ILE A 536 -7.29 4.62 -12.69
N MET A 537 -7.45 5.93 -12.86
CA MET A 537 -6.53 6.95 -12.36
C MET A 537 -6.48 6.99 -10.82
N LEU A 538 -7.54 6.58 -10.14
CA LEU A 538 -7.62 6.53 -8.68
C LEU A 538 -7.17 5.17 -8.09
N ARG A 539 -6.49 4.31 -8.88
CA ARG A 539 -5.98 3.00 -8.39
C ARG A 539 -4.59 3.08 -7.78
N GLY A 540 -3.76 4.03 -8.22
CA GLY A 540 -2.41 4.22 -7.70
C GLY A 540 -2.40 4.80 -6.29
N ILE A 541 -1.79 4.10 -5.33
CA ILE A 541 -1.63 4.58 -3.94
C ILE A 541 -0.57 5.67 -3.87
N LYS A 542 0.59 5.45 -4.52
CA LYS A 542 1.79 6.31 -4.48
C LYS A 542 1.92 7.21 -5.70
N GLY A 543 1.31 6.82 -6.83
CA GLY A 543 1.38 7.63 -8.04
C GLY A 543 0.57 7.11 -9.22
N THR A 544 0.28 8.01 -10.12
CA THR A 544 -0.35 7.75 -11.42
C THR A 544 0.44 8.41 -12.53
N TYR A 545 0.87 7.59 -13.47
CA TYR A 545 1.55 7.99 -14.70
C TYR A 545 0.57 7.92 -15.86
N ILE A 546 0.60 8.87 -16.76
CA ILE A 546 -0.29 8.88 -17.92
C ILE A 546 0.48 8.98 -19.24
N TYR A 547 -0.01 8.28 -20.24
CA TYR A 547 0.36 8.42 -21.64
C TYR A 547 -0.90 8.62 -22.48
N VAL A 548 -0.90 9.57 -23.40
CA VAL A 548 -2.09 9.96 -24.18
C VAL A 548 -1.82 9.73 -25.66
N CYS A 549 -2.64 8.89 -26.32
CA CYS A 549 -2.50 8.56 -27.73
C CYS A 549 -3.02 9.69 -28.65
N ASP A 550 -4.17 10.30 -28.30
CA ASP A 550 -4.78 11.35 -29.10
C ASP A 550 -4.02 12.68 -28.96
N PRO A 551 -3.53 13.30 -30.08
CA PRO A 551 -2.70 14.49 -29.98
C PRO A 551 -3.41 15.72 -29.42
N LEU A 552 -4.73 15.86 -29.66
CA LEU A 552 -5.49 17.01 -29.17
C LEU A 552 -5.72 16.91 -27.68
N LEU A 553 -6.07 15.70 -27.17
CA LEU A 553 -6.21 15.45 -25.75
C LEU A 553 -4.85 15.57 -25.05
N LYS A 554 -3.76 15.09 -25.68
CA LYS A 554 -2.41 15.25 -25.17
C LYS A 554 -2.06 16.71 -24.97
N ALA A 555 -2.25 17.53 -25.98
CA ALA A 555 -1.98 18.97 -25.93
C ALA A 555 -2.82 19.68 -24.84
N HIS A 556 -4.08 19.29 -24.67
CA HIS A 556 -4.93 19.78 -23.58
C HIS A 556 -4.38 19.40 -22.21
N PHE A 557 -4.04 18.13 -21.99
CA PHE A 557 -3.51 17.68 -20.69
C PHE A 557 -2.12 18.25 -20.35
N GLU A 558 -1.31 18.60 -21.36
CA GLU A 558 -0.01 19.25 -21.15
C GLU A 558 -0.10 20.58 -20.39
N SER A 559 -1.25 21.26 -20.45
CA SER A 559 -1.49 22.49 -19.70
C SER A 559 -1.75 22.23 -18.20
N PHE A 560 -2.12 21.01 -17.80
CA PHE A 560 -2.58 20.71 -16.46
C PHE A 560 -1.81 19.57 -15.76
N VAL A 561 -1.05 18.77 -16.49
CA VAL A 561 -0.34 17.63 -15.93
C VAL A 561 1.16 17.84 -16.07
N PRO A 562 1.95 17.71 -14.99
CA PRO A 562 3.40 17.83 -15.08
C PRO A 562 3.97 16.82 -16.07
N LYS A 563 4.84 17.26 -16.97
CA LYS A 563 5.56 16.37 -17.87
C LYS A 563 6.66 15.61 -17.14
N TYR A 564 6.77 14.32 -17.44
CA TYR A 564 7.92 13.55 -17.02
C TYR A 564 9.18 14.08 -17.71
N THR A 565 10.06 14.65 -16.94
CA THR A 565 11.41 14.99 -17.39
C THR A 565 12.34 13.88 -16.95
N ILE A 566 13.09 13.30 -17.88
CA ILE A 566 14.20 12.42 -17.53
C ILE A 566 15.20 13.32 -16.82
N ASP A 567 15.12 13.36 -15.52
CA ASP A 567 16.21 13.91 -14.73
C ASP A 567 17.38 12.93 -14.91
N LYS A 568 18.34 13.30 -15.79
CA LYS A 568 19.49 12.44 -16.14
C LYS A 568 20.30 12.02 -14.92
N ALA A 569 20.05 12.68 -13.79
CA ALA A 569 20.67 12.36 -12.51
C ALA A 569 19.99 11.18 -11.76
N HIS A 570 18.76 10.81 -12.11
CA HIS A 570 17.98 9.80 -11.36
C HIS A 570 17.89 8.43 -12.04
N SER A 571 18.27 8.32 -13.31
CA SER A 571 18.29 7.02 -13.99
C SER A 571 19.47 6.20 -13.48
N LYS A 572 19.20 4.98 -12.97
CA LYS A 572 20.25 3.97 -12.82
C LYS A 572 21.03 3.91 -14.12
N PRO A 573 22.34 4.12 -14.13
CA PRO A 573 23.12 4.12 -15.36
C PRO A 573 22.85 2.81 -16.12
N LEU A 574 22.24 2.89 -17.29
CA LEU A 574 21.94 1.74 -18.16
C LEU A 574 23.24 1.26 -18.81
N PHE A 575 24.13 0.68 -18.02
CA PHE A 575 25.28 -0.02 -18.56
C PHE A 575 24.84 -1.43 -18.95
N LYS A 576 24.94 -1.75 -20.25
CA LYS A 576 24.52 -3.03 -20.82
C LYS A 576 25.18 -4.20 -20.06
N THR A 577 24.36 -4.97 -19.36
CA THR A 577 24.75 -6.13 -18.55
C THR A 577 25.04 -7.36 -19.43
N LYS A 578 25.93 -7.29 -20.43
CA LYS A 578 26.43 -8.48 -21.08
C LYS A 578 27.86 -8.72 -20.63
N ASN A 579 28.10 -9.84 -19.93
CA ASN A 579 29.38 -10.32 -19.42
C ASN A 579 30.01 -9.45 -18.33
N ILE A 580 29.39 -9.42 -17.12
CA ILE A 580 29.96 -8.79 -15.94
C ILE A 580 31.24 -9.55 -15.55
N LYS A 581 32.35 -8.82 -15.52
CA LYS A 581 33.63 -9.26 -14.95
C LYS A 581 33.97 -8.32 -13.80
N PRO A 582 33.80 -8.76 -12.53
CA PRO A 582 34.07 -7.94 -11.36
C PRO A 582 35.45 -7.30 -11.40
N PHE A 583 35.54 -5.97 -11.25
CA PHE A 583 36.73 -5.14 -11.24
C PHE A 583 37.58 -5.13 -12.54
N GLU A 584 37.16 -5.84 -13.59
CA GLU A 584 37.75 -5.75 -14.92
C GLU A 584 36.97 -4.81 -15.84
N ASN A 585 35.63 -4.93 -15.86
CA ASN A 585 34.74 -4.08 -16.63
C ASN A 585 33.56 -3.49 -15.82
N SER A 586 33.49 -3.82 -14.54
CA SER A 586 32.41 -3.42 -13.64
C SER A 586 32.90 -3.10 -12.24
N ILE A 587 32.15 -2.29 -11.51
CA ILE A 587 32.37 -1.93 -10.12
C ILE A 587 31.13 -2.26 -9.28
N PRO A 588 31.28 -2.52 -7.97
CA PRO A 588 30.16 -2.81 -7.10
C PRO A 588 29.26 -1.58 -6.91
N LEU A 589 27.95 -1.80 -6.92
CA LEU A 589 26.91 -0.83 -6.54
C LEU A 589 26.43 -1.15 -5.12
N TYR A 590 26.74 -0.25 -4.18
CA TYR A 590 26.28 -0.40 -2.80
C TYR A 590 24.96 0.32 -2.56
N ASN A 591 24.03 -0.38 -1.90
CA ASN A 591 22.82 0.23 -1.35
C ASN A 591 23.10 0.72 0.06
N LEU A 592 23.25 2.04 0.24
CA LEU A 592 23.59 2.66 1.52
C LEU A 592 22.51 2.47 2.61
N LYS A 593 21.27 2.17 2.25
CA LYS A 593 20.22 1.83 3.20
C LYS A 593 20.41 0.44 3.82
N VAL A 594 21.04 -0.47 3.10
CA VAL A 594 21.25 -1.86 3.52
C VAL A 594 22.65 -2.06 4.15
N ALA A 595 23.60 -1.20 3.79
CA ALA A 595 25.00 -1.33 4.19
C ALA A 595 25.31 -0.87 5.63
N ALA A 596 24.30 -0.61 6.46
CA ALA A 596 24.49 -0.13 7.83
C ALA A 596 25.28 -1.15 8.68
N GLY A 597 26.56 -0.86 8.91
CA GLY A 597 27.43 -1.60 9.83
C GLY A 597 28.50 -2.50 9.21
N SER A 598 28.61 -2.63 7.89
CA SER A 598 29.61 -3.53 7.28
C SER A 598 30.16 -3.08 5.91
N PHE A 599 30.57 -1.83 5.81
CA PHE A 599 31.30 -1.35 4.62
C PHE A 599 32.74 -1.89 4.60
N GLY A 600 32.94 -3.16 4.81
CA GLY A 600 34.33 -3.66 4.82
C GLY A 600 34.53 -5.16 4.94
N GLU A 601 33.62 -5.92 5.51
CA GLU A 601 34.00 -7.29 5.89
C GLU A 601 33.07 -8.44 5.46
N ILE A 602 31.78 -8.23 5.18
CA ILE A 602 30.86 -9.36 4.90
C ILE A 602 29.74 -9.00 3.90
N GLN A 603 30.05 -8.49 2.70
CA GLN A 603 29.19 -8.78 1.56
C GLN A 603 29.95 -9.75 0.66
N GLN A 604 29.47 -10.98 0.60
CA GLN A 604 30.01 -11.96 -0.35
C GLN A 604 29.76 -11.43 -1.77
N VAL A 605 30.72 -11.59 -2.64
CA VAL A 605 30.72 -11.09 -4.03
C VAL A 605 29.47 -11.52 -4.81
N GLU A 606 28.76 -12.54 -4.33
CA GLU A 606 27.57 -13.11 -4.95
C GLU A 606 26.28 -12.27 -4.75
N ASP A 607 26.22 -11.39 -3.72
CA ASP A 607 25.03 -10.59 -3.41
C ASP A 607 25.15 -9.11 -3.86
N LEU A 608 26.24 -8.73 -4.52
CA LEU A 608 26.48 -7.36 -4.95
C LEU A 608 25.90 -7.11 -6.36
N GLU A 609 25.15 -6.04 -6.51
CA GLU A 609 24.86 -5.49 -7.84
C GLU A 609 26.14 -4.92 -8.45
N TRP A 610 26.36 -5.15 -9.74
CA TRP A 610 27.54 -4.70 -10.46
C TRP A 610 27.14 -3.70 -11.56
N LEU A 611 27.84 -2.58 -11.63
CA LEU A 611 27.70 -1.58 -12.67
C LEU A 611 28.88 -1.63 -13.64
N ASN A 612 28.60 -1.71 -14.93
CA ASN A 612 29.60 -1.38 -15.95
C ASN A 612 29.82 0.13 -15.91
N ILE A 613 31.05 0.55 -15.99
CA ILE A 613 31.40 1.98 -16.00
C ILE A 613 31.79 2.43 -17.41
N PRO A 614 31.62 3.75 -17.71
CA PRO A 614 32.00 4.27 -19.03
C PRO A 614 33.45 3.97 -19.36
N ASP A 615 33.77 3.72 -20.63
CA ASP A 615 35.11 3.36 -21.13
C ASP A 615 36.22 4.32 -20.73
N LYS A 616 35.90 5.54 -20.32
CA LYS A 616 36.82 6.55 -19.84
C LYS A 616 37.35 6.31 -18.41
N ILE A 617 36.69 5.42 -17.66
CA ILE A 617 37.04 5.13 -16.28
C ILE A 617 37.52 3.68 -16.19
N LYS A 618 38.78 3.51 -15.72
CA LYS A 618 39.36 2.18 -15.55
C LYS A 618 38.83 1.54 -14.26
N PRO A 619 38.12 0.40 -14.30
CA PRO A 619 37.66 -0.28 -13.11
C PRO A 619 38.79 -0.65 -12.17
N SER A 620 38.56 -0.60 -10.87
CA SER A 620 39.52 -1.06 -9.87
C SER A 620 38.80 -1.47 -8.59
N LYS A 621 39.47 -2.25 -7.73
CA LYS A 621 38.95 -2.66 -6.42
C LYS A 621 38.71 -1.49 -5.45
N ASP A 622 39.28 -0.33 -5.76
CA ASP A 622 39.13 0.90 -4.96
C ASP A 622 37.91 1.74 -5.39
N LEU A 623 37.29 1.42 -6.51
CA LEU A 623 36.10 2.14 -7.00
C LEU A 623 34.82 1.40 -6.63
N PHE A 624 33.80 2.18 -6.25
CA PHE A 624 32.44 1.71 -6.02
C PHE A 624 31.43 2.78 -6.36
N ALA A 625 30.20 2.38 -6.59
CA ALA A 625 29.09 3.28 -6.81
C ALA A 625 28.05 3.18 -5.69
N CYS A 626 27.35 4.27 -5.43
CA CYS A 626 26.14 4.29 -4.62
C CYS A 626 25.22 5.42 -5.07
N GLN A 627 23.92 5.31 -4.74
CA GLN A 627 22.96 6.37 -4.96
C GLN A 627 23.00 7.36 -3.80
N VAL A 628 23.16 8.64 -4.09
CA VAL A 628 23.13 9.74 -3.11
C VAL A 628 21.71 10.31 -3.07
N ILE A 629 21.08 10.27 -1.88
CA ILE A 629 19.72 10.74 -1.65
C ILE A 629 19.76 12.00 -0.79
N GLY A 630 18.86 12.95 -1.07
CA GLY A 630 18.72 14.20 -0.32
C GLY A 630 19.22 15.43 -1.08
N GLU A 631 18.84 16.60 -0.57
CA GLU A 631 19.13 17.90 -1.17
C GLU A 631 20.36 18.60 -0.55
N SER A 632 20.99 17.99 0.43
CA SER A 632 22.10 18.62 1.17
C SER A 632 23.35 18.88 0.32
N MET A 633 23.47 18.25 -0.85
CA MET A 633 24.59 18.40 -1.79
C MET A 633 24.17 18.88 -3.18
N ASN A 634 22.96 19.41 -3.36
CA ASN A 634 22.31 19.65 -4.66
C ASN A 634 23.03 20.66 -5.57
N LYS A 635 23.97 21.48 -5.05
CA LYS A 635 24.85 22.33 -5.88
C LYS A 635 25.84 21.52 -6.74
N VAL A 636 26.17 20.29 -6.32
CA VAL A 636 27.20 19.46 -6.95
C VAL A 636 26.68 18.08 -7.32
N ILE A 637 25.88 17.49 -6.45
CA ILE A 637 25.30 16.15 -6.61
C ILE A 637 23.77 16.28 -6.58
N PRO A 638 23.09 16.07 -7.70
CA PRO A 638 21.62 16.06 -7.74
C PRO A 638 21.05 14.97 -6.83
N ASN A 639 19.90 15.23 -6.24
CA ASN A 639 19.19 14.25 -5.41
C ASN A 639 18.95 12.94 -6.17
N LYS A 640 19.14 11.80 -5.51
CA LYS A 640 19.03 10.44 -6.08
C LYS A 640 20.03 10.12 -7.21
N ALA A 641 21.08 10.91 -7.38
CA ALA A 641 22.10 10.64 -8.40
C ALA A 641 22.95 9.42 -8.02
N TYR A 642 23.29 8.59 -9.02
CA TYR A 642 24.30 7.56 -8.88
C TYR A 642 25.68 8.18 -8.96
N CYS A 643 26.50 7.96 -7.94
CA CYS A 643 27.81 8.57 -7.81
C CYS A 643 28.90 7.53 -7.72
N LEU A 644 30.03 7.83 -8.36
CA LEU A 644 31.26 7.08 -8.25
C LEU A 644 32.07 7.60 -7.08
N PHE A 645 32.52 6.70 -6.24
CA PHE A 645 33.41 6.97 -5.11
C PHE A 645 34.66 6.14 -5.23
N ARG A 646 35.76 6.66 -4.68
CA ARG A 646 37.00 5.93 -4.46
C ARG A 646 37.18 5.64 -2.98
N LYS A 647 37.44 4.39 -2.61
CA LYS A 647 37.76 4.01 -1.22
C LYS A 647 38.89 4.87 -0.69
N TYR A 648 38.71 5.33 0.54
CA TYR A 648 39.67 6.18 1.16
C TYR A 648 40.89 5.35 1.64
N SER A 649 42.08 5.68 1.15
CA SER A 649 43.33 5.00 1.47
C SER A 649 44.37 5.88 2.23
N GLY A 650 43.97 7.13 2.58
CA GLY A 650 44.84 8.06 3.32
C GLY A 650 45.06 9.41 2.61
N GLY A 651 45.66 10.37 3.29
CA GLY A 651 45.93 11.71 2.75
C GLY A 651 45.06 12.83 3.29
N SER A 652 45.20 14.06 2.75
CA SER A 652 44.37 15.20 3.15
C SER A 652 43.02 15.13 2.51
N ARG A 653 41.96 15.42 3.30
CA ARG A 653 40.54 15.40 2.88
C ARG A 653 39.91 16.78 2.79
N ASN A 654 40.60 17.81 3.32
CA ASN A 654 40.06 19.16 3.36
C ASN A 654 39.66 19.65 1.96
N GLY A 655 38.42 20.12 1.85
CA GLY A 655 37.81 20.57 0.58
C GLY A 655 37.36 19.43 -0.35
N GLN A 656 37.43 18.16 0.07
CA GLN A 656 36.93 17.03 -0.71
C GLN A 656 35.52 16.67 -0.29
N ILE A 657 34.68 16.26 -1.25
CA ILE A 657 33.39 15.67 -0.97
C ILE A 657 33.63 14.21 -0.60
N VAL A 658 33.15 13.81 0.57
CA VAL A 658 33.35 12.48 1.13
C VAL A 658 32.03 11.80 1.47
N LEU A 659 32.00 10.49 1.27
CA LEU A 659 30.99 9.61 1.87
C LEU A 659 31.55 9.19 3.24
N VAL A 660 30.77 9.48 4.28
CA VAL A 660 31.16 9.18 5.66
C VAL A 660 30.11 8.30 6.33
N GLU A 661 30.60 7.47 7.25
CA GLU A 661 29.82 6.71 8.20
C GLU A 661 30.03 7.34 9.57
N ASN A 662 28.95 7.67 10.26
CA ASN A 662 29.00 8.06 11.65
C ASN A 662 27.87 7.36 12.41
N THR A 663 28.30 6.53 13.34
CA THR A 663 27.40 5.64 14.07
C THR A 663 26.48 6.38 15.05
N ASN A 664 26.80 7.60 15.42
CA ASN A 664 26.01 8.47 16.29
C ASN A 664 25.12 9.47 15.52
N MET A 665 25.26 9.51 14.20
CA MET A 665 24.47 10.38 13.34
C MET A 665 23.44 9.59 12.54
N HIS A 666 22.25 10.15 12.42
CA HIS A 666 21.23 9.72 11.49
C HIS A 666 21.00 10.85 10.48
N ASP A 667 21.38 10.63 9.23
CA ASP A 667 21.08 11.58 8.15
C ASP A 667 19.62 11.42 7.75
N SER A 668 18.83 12.49 7.90
CA SER A 668 17.38 12.48 7.61
C SER A 668 17.08 12.20 6.13
N ASP A 669 17.97 12.57 5.22
CA ASP A 669 17.79 12.40 3.79
C ASP A 669 18.11 10.96 3.35
N PHE A 670 19.20 10.39 3.89
CA PHE A 670 19.60 9.01 3.60
C PHE A 670 18.82 7.96 4.40
N GLY A 671 18.27 8.34 5.55
CA GLY A 671 17.65 7.38 6.47
C GLY A 671 18.64 6.35 7.01
N SER A 672 19.92 6.70 7.12
CA SER A 672 21.00 5.81 7.55
C SER A 672 22.13 6.58 8.24
N CYS A 673 23.14 5.84 8.75
CA CYS A 673 24.35 6.42 9.36
C CYS A 673 25.35 6.96 8.33
N TYR A 674 25.01 6.96 7.05
CA TYR A 674 25.84 7.50 5.98
C TYR A 674 25.41 8.90 5.59
N THR A 675 26.37 9.77 5.28
CA THR A 675 26.10 11.08 4.68
C THR A 675 27.20 11.48 3.69
N VAL A 676 26.85 12.32 2.73
CA VAL A 676 27.81 12.91 1.78
C VAL A 676 27.89 14.40 2.05
N LYS A 677 29.09 14.89 2.35
CA LYS A 677 29.36 16.30 2.68
C LYS A 677 30.76 16.71 2.21
N GLU A 678 31.00 18.02 2.11
CA GLU A 678 32.36 18.55 2.00
C GLU A 678 33.04 18.46 3.35
N TYR A 679 34.27 17.95 3.37
CA TYR A 679 35.05 17.69 4.58
C TYR A 679 36.00 18.82 4.89
N GLU A 680 35.97 19.31 6.13
CA GLU A 680 36.99 20.22 6.68
C GLU A 680 37.40 19.74 8.06
N SER A 681 38.68 19.82 8.41
CA SER A 681 39.14 19.47 9.75
C SER A 681 40.14 20.49 10.30
N LYS A 682 39.99 20.78 11.60
CA LYS A 682 40.98 21.50 12.39
C LYS A 682 41.83 20.48 13.15
N LYS A 683 43.17 20.63 13.06
CA LYS A 683 44.09 19.73 13.72
C LYS A 683 44.88 20.49 14.77
N HIS A 684 45.17 19.83 15.89
CA HIS A 684 46.08 20.30 16.92
C HIS A 684 47.25 19.31 17.01
N LYS A 685 48.45 19.82 17.31
CA LYS A 685 49.65 19.00 17.49
C LYS A 685 49.91 18.86 19.00
N ASP A 686 49.90 17.63 19.50
CA ASP A 686 50.30 17.30 20.86
C ASP A 686 51.62 16.49 20.87
N GLU A 687 52.06 16.06 22.05
CA GLU A 687 53.31 15.31 22.24
C GLU A 687 53.29 13.95 21.50
N ASN A 688 52.11 13.42 21.15
CA ASN A 688 51.90 12.15 20.46
C ASN A 688 51.63 12.31 18.95
N GLY A 689 51.68 13.53 18.40
CA GLY A 689 51.50 13.83 16.97
C GLY A 689 50.29 14.70 16.67
N TRP A 690 49.78 14.61 15.43
CA TRP A 690 48.64 15.38 14.98
C TRP A 690 47.31 14.68 15.34
N LYS A 691 46.45 15.36 16.10
CA LYS A 691 45.07 14.92 16.38
C LYS A 691 44.06 15.88 15.80
N HIS A 692 42.91 15.36 15.40
CA HIS A 692 41.76 16.18 15.00
C HIS A 692 41.18 16.84 16.26
N GLN A 693 41.09 18.16 16.26
CA GLN A 693 40.36 18.93 17.27
C GLN A 693 38.89 18.95 16.97
N SER A 694 38.52 19.16 15.70
CA SER A 694 37.14 19.08 15.20
C SER A 694 37.13 18.71 13.73
N ILE A 695 36.02 18.06 13.30
CA ILE A 695 35.71 17.78 11.90
C ILE A 695 34.41 18.51 11.59
N ILE A 696 34.39 19.24 10.50
CA ILE A 696 33.21 19.98 10.01
C ILE A 696 32.81 19.35 8.68
N LEU A 697 31.57 18.88 8.62
CA LEU A 697 30.96 18.36 7.40
C LEU A 697 29.97 19.41 6.86
N LYS A 698 30.31 19.99 5.72
CA LYS A 698 29.59 21.13 5.13
C LYS A 698 28.63 20.66 4.04
N PRO A 699 27.36 21.04 4.11
CA PRO A 699 26.41 20.83 3.01
C PRO A 699 26.76 21.81 1.85
N LEU A 700 26.62 21.34 0.62
CA LEU A 700 26.68 22.16 -0.59
C LEU A 700 25.27 22.22 -1.21
N SER A 701 24.35 22.88 -0.50
CA SER A 701 22.94 22.97 -0.85
C SER A 701 22.52 24.39 -1.23
N THR A 702 21.50 24.49 -2.09
CA THR A 702 20.77 25.74 -2.36
C THR A 702 19.77 26.05 -1.23
N ASP A 703 19.43 25.08 -0.39
CA ASP A 703 18.55 25.22 0.76
C ASP A 703 19.40 25.54 2.01
N SER A 704 19.16 26.72 2.59
CA SER A 704 19.85 27.22 3.77
C SER A 704 19.44 26.52 5.08
N SER A 705 18.44 25.66 5.07
CA SER A 705 18.05 24.87 6.25
C SER A 705 19.09 23.80 6.62
N TYR A 706 19.94 23.39 5.67
CA TYR A 706 21.04 22.46 5.94
C TYR A 706 22.21 23.16 6.65
N ALA A 707 22.44 22.79 7.89
CA ALA A 707 23.54 23.33 8.70
C ALA A 707 24.81 22.49 8.61
N ASN A 708 25.97 23.11 8.96
CA ASN A 708 27.22 22.37 9.14
C ASN A 708 27.07 21.40 10.31
N ILE A 709 27.60 20.18 10.14
CA ILE A 709 27.73 19.19 11.20
C ILE A 709 29.13 19.29 11.78
N VAL A 710 29.21 19.58 13.05
CA VAL A 710 30.51 19.72 13.76
C VAL A 710 30.66 18.50 14.68
N LEU A 711 31.75 17.75 14.50
CA LEU A 711 32.09 16.57 15.28
C LEU A 711 33.32 16.90 16.16
N GLU A 712 33.19 16.68 17.47
CA GLU A 712 34.24 16.93 18.47
C GLU A 712 34.29 15.76 19.46
N ASN A 713 35.47 15.58 20.12
CA ASN A 713 35.65 14.62 21.20
C ASN A 713 35.19 13.16 20.87
N GLU A 714 34.20 12.65 21.58
CA GLU A 714 33.72 11.26 21.44
C GLU A 714 33.15 10.97 20.06
N ASP A 715 32.58 11.96 19.38
CA ASP A 715 32.04 11.81 18.03
C ASP A 715 33.09 11.45 16.98
N LEU A 716 34.37 11.79 17.25
CA LEU A 716 35.50 11.45 16.38
C LEU A 716 35.81 9.95 16.39
N SER A 717 35.48 9.23 17.44
CA SER A 717 35.72 7.80 17.58
C SER A 717 34.78 6.93 16.76
N THR A 718 33.57 7.46 16.44
CA THR A 718 32.53 6.80 15.70
C THR A 718 32.45 7.21 14.21
N PHE A 719 33.36 8.11 13.81
CA PHE A 719 33.42 8.68 12.48
C PHE A 719 34.41 7.94 11.57
N LYS A 720 33.95 7.53 10.39
CA LYS A 720 34.77 6.86 9.38
C LYS A 720 34.54 7.44 7.99
N VAL A 721 35.57 7.83 7.28
CA VAL A 721 35.49 8.17 5.87
C VAL A 721 35.56 6.89 5.04
N ILE A 722 34.50 6.61 4.30
CA ILE A 722 34.38 5.42 3.46
C ILE A 722 35.00 5.65 2.10
N GLY A 723 34.74 6.80 1.49
CA GLY A 723 35.27 7.11 0.17
C GLY A 723 35.23 8.58 -0.16
N THR A 724 35.99 8.96 -1.17
CA THR A 724 35.98 10.31 -1.76
C THR A 724 35.18 10.29 -3.07
N PHE A 725 34.37 11.31 -3.27
CA PHE A 725 33.58 11.50 -4.48
C PHE A 725 34.46 11.70 -5.70
N VAL A 726 34.15 11.01 -6.80
CA VAL A 726 34.85 11.11 -8.07
C VAL A 726 34.02 11.83 -9.11
N SER A 727 32.80 11.36 -9.34
CA SER A 727 31.90 11.96 -10.33
C SER A 727 30.47 11.44 -10.15
N VAL A 728 29.51 12.18 -10.70
CA VAL A 728 28.16 11.65 -10.94
C VAL A 728 28.24 10.73 -12.15
N LEU A 729 27.68 9.52 -12.04
CA LEU A 729 27.54 8.58 -13.14
C LEU A 729 26.32 8.99 -13.99
N LYS A 730 26.56 9.29 -15.24
CA LYS A 730 25.55 9.75 -16.22
C LYS A 730 25.15 8.63 -17.17
#